data_d54d6296ec54d491b025ac1331feb5dd
#
_entry.id   d54d6296ec54d491b025ac1331feb5dd
#
_cell.length_a   1.000
_cell.length_b   1.000
_cell.length_c   1.000
_cell.angle_alpha   90.00
_cell.angle_beta   90.00
_cell.angle_gamma   90.00
#
_symmetry.space_group_name_H-M   'P 1'
#
loop_
_entity.id
_entity.type
_entity.pdbx_description
1 polymer ?
#
loop_
_entity_poly.entity_id
_entity_poly.type
_entity_poly.pdbx_seq_one_letter_code
_entity_poly.pdbx_strand_id
1 'polypeptide(L)'
;MEIWPGTAYPLGATYDGSGVNFAVFSEVAHAVELCLLDDTDGELTEQRIAMPEVDGHVWHCYLPGLQPGQRYGFRVHGPFDPVNGHRCDPSKLLLDPYAKAIEGQVTNDQALFSYSFADPTEPNTDDSLSKTMHSVVINPYFDWGHDRPPRHEYHDSVIYEAHVKGLTMTHPEIPEEIRGTYAAIGHPVIVDHLTNLGVTAIELMPVHQFVQDTSLQAKGLTNYWGYNTIGFLAPHNAYAAGSQGQQVTEFKTMVKALHEAGIEVILDVVYNHTAEGNEMGPTLCFRGLDNASYYRLVDGAKEHYYDTTGTGNSLLMRHPHVLQLIMDSLRYWVTEMHVDGFRFDLAATLARQFHEVDKLSAFFDIIQQDPVISQVKLIAEPWDVGDGGYQVGNFPPLWTEWNGKYRDTVRDFWRGVPATLGEFASRLTGSSDLYEHSSRKPIASINFITAHDGFTLRDLVSYNEKHNDANLEGNRDGESHNRSWNCGAEGPTDEAAINHLRARQQRNFLTTLLLSQGVPMIAHGDELGRTQDGNNNVYCQDNELSWVDWVLTDEQKQLLAFTKTIVALRANHPVFRRRRFFAGSADHGGESNLGDIYWLKASGDLMSESDWAAGEARLMGMWLNGSAIPEPDGRGRRILDDDFLIIFNAGADDAAFTLPTGAWGGTWSIEVANDGKAAWNAVKLLVREVGGGISEAEVVARLKARGITVASRTSAKNTLKVRPKLD
;
A
#
# COMPACT_ATOMS: atom_id res chain seq x y z
N MET A 1 -43.95 -9.78 15.17
CA MET A 1 -43.31 -9.01 14.06
C MET A 1 -43.92 -9.52 12.77
N GLU A 2 -44.31 -8.65 11.84
CA GLU A 2 -44.71 -9.07 10.49
C GLU A 2 -43.46 -9.40 9.67
N ILE A 3 -43.58 -10.43 8.81
CA ILE A 3 -42.52 -10.88 7.92
C ILE A 3 -43.11 -10.91 6.51
N TRP A 4 -42.48 -10.16 5.59
CA TRP A 4 -42.90 -10.15 4.19
C TRP A 4 -41.88 -10.90 3.34
N PRO A 5 -42.21 -11.33 2.11
CA PRO A 5 -41.28 -12.06 1.24
C PRO A 5 -39.95 -11.33 0.98
N GLY A 6 -39.99 -10.01 0.76
CA GLY A 6 -38.82 -9.24 0.39
C GLY A 6 -38.36 -9.48 -1.05
N THR A 7 -37.10 -9.21 -1.32
CA THR A 7 -36.44 -9.37 -2.64
C THR A 7 -35.06 -10.02 -2.51
N ALA A 8 -34.69 -10.84 -3.49
CA ALA A 8 -33.41 -11.50 -3.52
C ALA A 8 -32.22 -10.56 -3.81
N TYR A 9 -32.48 -9.33 -4.24
CA TYR A 9 -31.46 -8.33 -4.55
C TYR A 9 -31.91 -6.93 -4.10
N PRO A 10 -31.01 -6.09 -3.59
CA PRO A 10 -29.56 -6.34 -3.37
C PRO A 10 -29.30 -7.31 -2.21
N LEU A 11 -28.15 -7.99 -2.26
CA LEU A 11 -27.70 -8.85 -1.17
C LEU A 11 -27.35 -8.02 0.08
N GLY A 12 -27.45 -8.64 1.25
CA GLY A 12 -27.23 -8.03 2.55
C GLY A 12 -28.48 -7.36 3.14
N ALA A 13 -28.29 -6.56 4.17
CA ALA A 13 -29.36 -5.77 4.80
C ALA A 13 -29.50 -4.42 4.09
N THR A 14 -30.70 -4.13 3.58
CA THR A 14 -31.02 -2.88 2.87
C THR A 14 -32.17 -2.16 3.55
N TYR A 15 -31.89 -1.03 4.19
CA TYR A 15 -32.87 -0.14 4.80
C TYR A 15 -33.43 0.82 3.75
N ASP A 16 -34.79 0.90 3.64
CA ASP A 16 -35.50 1.73 2.66
C ASP A 16 -36.26 2.89 3.27
N GLY A 17 -36.14 3.12 4.59
CA GLY A 17 -36.89 4.12 5.33
C GLY A 17 -38.17 3.59 5.96
N SER A 18 -38.67 2.43 5.56
CA SER A 18 -39.87 1.79 6.05
C SER A 18 -39.64 0.47 6.77
N GLY A 19 -38.49 -0.15 6.52
CA GLY A 19 -38.06 -1.41 7.07
C GLY A 19 -36.75 -1.85 6.43
N VAL A 20 -36.42 -3.14 6.57
CA VAL A 20 -35.14 -3.70 6.08
C VAL A 20 -35.39 -4.98 5.27
N ASN A 21 -34.88 -5.01 4.07
CA ASN A 21 -34.76 -6.22 3.28
C ASN A 21 -33.46 -6.95 3.64
N PHE A 22 -33.54 -8.25 3.90
CA PHE A 22 -32.39 -9.12 4.13
C PHE A 22 -32.31 -10.14 3.01
N ALA A 23 -31.13 -10.33 2.44
CA ALA A 23 -30.88 -11.30 1.39
C ALA A 23 -29.48 -11.92 1.54
N VAL A 24 -29.39 -13.24 1.57
CA VAL A 24 -28.13 -13.98 1.74
C VAL A 24 -28.06 -15.20 0.81
N PHE A 25 -26.93 -15.41 0.18
CA PHE A 25 -26.68 -16.55 -0.72
C PHE A 25 -26.20 -17.77 0.06
N SER A 26 -26.84 -18.93 -0.23
CA SER A 26 -26.34 -20.26 0.10
C SER A 26 -27.00 -21.31 -0.80
N GLU A 27 -26.20 -21.99 -1.60
CA GLU A 27 -26.67 -23.04 -2.52
C GLU A 27 -27.01 -24.34 -1.77
N VAL A 28 -26.29 -24.62 -0.68
CA VAL A 28 -26.38 -25.88 0.06
C VAL A 28 -27.38 -25.84 1.22
N ALA A 29 -27.87 -24.65 1.59
CA ALA A 29 -28.78 -24.52 2.70
C ALA A 29 -30.14 -25.17 2.43
N HIS A 30 -30.67 -25.85 3.44
CA HIS A 30 -32.05 -26.38 3.45
C HIS A 30 -33.03 -25.39 4.12
N ALA A 31 -32.51 -24.53 5.02
CA ALA A 31 -33.21 -23.42 5.66
C ALA A 31 -32.19 -22.42 6.18
N VAL A 32 -32.58 -21.14 6.21
CA VAL A 32 -31.81 -20.05 6.81
C VAL A 32 -32.67 -19.31 7.81
N GLU A 33 -32.13 -19.06 8.99
CA GLU A 33 -32.74 -18.21 10.02
C GLU A 33 -32.00 -16.87 10.06
N LEU A 34 -32.75 -15.77 9.90
CA LEU A 34 -32.29 -14.45 10.27
C LEU A 34 -32.42 -14.29 11.78
N CYS A 35 -31.32 -13.92 12.44
CA CYS A 35 -31.26 -13.74 13.88
C CYS A 35 -31.15 -12.26 14.20
N LEU A 36 -32.18 -11.67 14.83
CA LEU A 36 -32.13 -10.32 15.37
C LEU A 36 -31.61 -10.37 16.79
N LEU A 37 -30.67 -9.49 17.12
CA LEU A 37 -29.95 -9.49 18.39
C LEU A 37 -30.26 -8.21 19.16
N ASP A 38 -30.71 -8.37 20.39
CA ASP A 38 -30.99 -7.30 21.32
C ASP A 38 -30.22 -7.48 22.63
N ASP A 39 -29.90 -6.37 23.28
CA ASP A 39 -29.33 -6.38 24.62
C ASP A 39 -30.46 -6.12 25.63
N THR A 40 -30.75 -7.14 26.40
CA THR A 40 -31.80 -7.06 27.42
C THR A 40 -31.20 -7.27 28.79
N ASP A 41 -31.12 -6.23 29.61
CA ASP A 41 -30.55 -6.24 30.97
C ASP A 41 -29.05 -6.70 31.02
N GLY A 42 -28.29 -6.45 29.94
CA GLY A 42 -26.87 -6.84 29.81
C GLY A 42 -26.68 -8.29 29.35
N GLU A 43 -27.74 -8.97 28.95
CA GLU A 43 -27.66 -10.26 28.26
C GLU A 43 -28.05 -10.12 26.80
N LEU A 44 -27.21 -10.65 25.90
CA LEU A 44 -27.48 -10.70 24.49
C LEU A 44 -28.56 -11.76 24.21
N THR A 45 -29.70 -11.32 23.69
CA THR A 45 -30.84 -12.17 23.32
C THR A 45 -30.97 -12.28 21.82
N GLU A 46 -31.49 -13.42 21.33
CA GLU A 46 -31.63 -13.73 19.92
C GLU A 46 -33.09 -14.04 19.59
N GLN A 47 -33.63 -13.32 18.60
CA GLN A 47 -34.91 -13.66 17.98
C GLN A 47 -34.63 -14.30 16.59
N ARG A 48 -34.97 -15.56 16.44
CA ARG A 48 -34.80 -16.31 15.18
C ARG A 48 -36.03 -16.19 14.31
N ILE A 49 -35.82 -15.89 13.03
CA ILE A 49 -36.85 -15.71 12.02
C ILE A 49 -36.49 -16.60 10.83
N ALA A 50 -37.29 -17.62 10.56
CA ALA A 50 -37.11 -18.44 9.35
C ALA A 50 -37.33 -17.56 8.12
N MET A 51 -36.36 -17.54 7.20
CA MET A 51 -36.51 -16.79 5.94
C MET A 51 -37.47 -17.54 5.02
N PRO A 52 -38.57 -16.90 4.58
CA PRO A 52 -39.69 -17.63 3.94
C PRO A 52 -39.49 -17.91 2.46
N GLU A 53 -38.58 -17.16 1.78
CA GLU A 53 -38.45 -17.17 0.34
C GLU A 53 -37.00 -17.45 -0.07
N VAL A 54 -36.84 -18.11 -1.23
CA VAL A 54 -35.55 -18.37 -1.87
C VAL A 54 -35.68 -18.29 -3.38
N ASP A 55 -34.87 -17.42 -3.99
CA ASP A 55 -34.77 -17.24 -5.43
C ASP A 55 -33.32 -17.39 -5.89
N GLY A 56 -33.02 -18.36 -6.77
CA GLY A 56 -31.67 -18.59 -7.27
C GLY A 56 -30.63 -18.83 -6.16
N HIS A 57 -31.00 -19.60 -5.13
CA HIS A 57 -30.20 -19.86 -3.94
C HIS A 57 -29.96 -18.65 -3.02
N VAL A 58 -30.65 -17.54 -3.25
CA VAL A 58 -30.67 -16.37 -2.35
C VAL A 58 -31.89 -16.43 -1.45
N TRP A 59 -31.66 -16.60 -0.16
CA TRP A 59 -32.68 -16.57 0.90
C TRP A 59 -33.01 -15.13 1.26
N HIS A 60 -34.29 -14.76 1.32
CA HIS A 60 -34.65 -13.38 1.57
C HIS A 60 -35.96 -13.21 2.37
N CYS A 61 -36.05 -12.08 3.05
CA CYS A 61 -37.24 -11.59 3.73
C CYS A 61 -37.18 -10.06 3.92
N TYR A 62 -38.34 -9.45 4.14
CA TYR A 62 -38.45 -8.04 4.51
C TYR A 62 -39.11 -7.89 5.87
N LEU A 63 -38.54 -7.08 6.73
CA LEU A 63 -39.04 -6.78 8.06
C LEU A 63 -39.51 -5.31 8.13
N PRO A 64 -40.84 -5.06 8.08
CA PRO A 64 -41.35 -3.70 8.16
C PRO A 64 -41.13 -3.09 9.55
N GLY A 65 -40.78 -1.81 9.57
CA GLY A 65 -40.58 -1.05 10.80
C GLY A 65 -39.24 -1.25 11.49
N LEU A 66 -38.38 -2.18 10.99
CA LEU A 66 -37.01 -2.36 11.53
C LEU A 66 -36.17 -1.13 11.22
N GLN A 67 -35.33 -0.72 12.17
CA GLN A 67 -34.58 0.52 12.09
C GLN A 67 -33.05 0.26 12.01
N PRO A 68 -32.27 1.22 11.46
CA PRO A 68 -30.81 1.20 11.58
C PRO A 68 -30.35 1.11 13.04
N GLY A 69 -29.18 0.45 13.24
CA GLY A 69 -28.64 0.11 14.54
C GLY A 69 -29.00 -1.30 15.01
N GLN A 70 -29.95 -1.97 14.34
CA GLN A 70 -30.28 -3.36 14.66
C GLN A 70 -29.09 -4.28 14.36
N ARG A 71 -28.66 -5.03 15.36
CA ARG A 71 -27.68 -6.11 15.21
C ARG A 71 -28.36 -7.36 14.68
N TYR A 72 -27.67 -8.09 13.79
CA TYR A 72 -28.20 -9.32 13.21
C TYR A 72 -27.08 -10.27 12.77
N GLY A 73 -27.47 -11.49 12.43
CA GLY A 73 -26.65 -12.52 11.80
C GLY A 73 -27.53 -13.60 11.20
N PHE A 74 -26.90 -14.67 10.71
CA PHE A 74 -27.61 -15.80 10.11
C PHE A 74 -27.22 -17.10 10.79
N ARG A 75 -28.20 -18.04 10.84
CA ARG A 75 -27.92 -19.44 11.15
C ARG A 75 -28.37 -20.29 9.98
N VAL A 76 -27.51 -21.19 9.53
CA VAL A 76 -27.73 -21.97 8.31
C VAL A 76 -27.89 -23.43 8.64
N HIS A 77 -29.02 -24.01 8.22
CA HIS A 77 -29.32 -25.42 8.28
C HIS A 77 -28.98 -26.06 6.93
N GLY A 78 -27.96 -26.91 6.90
CA GLY A 78 -27.44 -27.55 5.71
C GLY A 78 -26.57 -28.75 6.07
N PRO A 79 -25.84 -29.32 5.10
CA PRO A 79 -24.97 -30.47 5.36
C PRO A 79 -23.75 -30.08 6.18
N PHE A 80 -23.44 -30.88 7.20
CA PHE A 80 -22.13 -30.95 7.83
C PHE A 80 -21.43 -32.22 7.35
N ASP A 81 -20.64 -32.10 6.32
CA ASP A 81 -19.92 -33.20 5.67
C ASP A 81 -18.54 -32.68 5.20
N PRO A 82 -17.58 -32.53 6.12
CA PRO A 82 -16.28 -31.97 5.83
C PRO A 82 -15.53 -32.67 4.69
N VAL A 83 -15.67 -33.99 4.54
CA VAL A 83 -15.02 -34.78 3.48
C VAL A 83 -15.47 -34.34 2.09
N ASN A 84 -16.73 -33.91 1.96
CA ASN A 84 -17.29 -33.36 0.72
C ASN A 84 -17.24 -31.82 0.66
N GLY A 85 -16.63 -31.19 1.65
CA GLY A 85 -16.43 -29.73 1.69
C GLY A 85 -17.60 -28.93 2.27
N HIS A 86 -18.55 -29.57 2.95
CA HIS A 86 -19.73 -28.89 3.53
C HIS A 86 -19.58 -28.73 5.05
N ARG A 87 -19.86 -27.53 5.56
CA ARG A 87 -19.61 -27.17 6.96
C ARG A 87 -20.71 -26.32 7.58
N CYS A 88 -21.98 -26.50 7.15
CA CYS A 88 -23.11 -25.81 7.76
C CYS A 88 -23.31 -26.29 9.20
N ASP A 89 -23.48 -25.35 10.12
CA ASP A 89 -23.70 -25.65 11.53
C ASP A 89 -24.61 -24.56 12.14
N PRO A 90 -25.90 -24.86 12.44
CA PRO A 90 -26.84 -23.89 12.94
C PRO A 90 -26.54 -23.41 14.37
N SER A 91 -25.58 -24.02 15.08
CA SER A 91 -25.09 -23.50 16.36
C SER A 91 -24.17 -22.29 16.20
N LYS A 92 -23.69 -22.01 14.98
CA LYS A 92 -22.82 -20.87 14.68
C LYS A 92 -23.66 -19.71 14.17
N LEU A 93 -23.56 -18.58 14.86
CA LEU A 93 -24.09 -17.31 14.36
C LEU A 93 -23.08 -16.75 13.35
N LEU A 94 -23.53 -16.55 12.11
CA LEU A 94 -22.71 -16.16 10.98
C LEU A 94 -22.90 -14.68 10.65
N LEU A 95 -21.82 -14.00 10.28
CA LEU A 95 -21.87 -12.67 9.70
C LEU A 95 -22.52 -12.71 8.32
N ASP A 96 -23.12 -11.59 7.95
CA ASP A 96 -23.57 -11.33 6.59
C ASP A 96 -22.34 -10.94 5.73
N PRO A 97 -22.02 -11.64 4.62
CA PRO A 97 -20.96 -11.26 3.69
C PRO A 97 -21.11 -9.83 3.15
N TYR A 98 -22.33 -9.31 3.11
CA TYR A 98 -22.65 -7.96 2.64
C TYR A 98 -22.88 -6.94 3.78
N ALA A 99 -22.55 -7.28 5.02
CA ALA A 99 -22.65 -6.34 6.13
C ALA A 99 -21.83 -5.09 5.87
N LYS A 100 -22.45 -3.92 5.99
CA LYS A 100 -21.82 -2.61 5.80
C LYS A 100 -21.29 -2.02 7.11
N ALA A 101 -21.66 -2.61 8.24
CA ALA A 101 -21.10 -2.36 9.55
C ALA A 101 -21.11 -3.64 10.37
N ILE A 102 -20.10 -3.81 11.22
CA ILE A 102 -19.92 -4.97 12.09
C ILE A 102 -19.53 -4.46 13.46
N GLU A 103 -20.07 -5.06 14.51
CA GLU A 103 -19.77 -4.77 15.91
C GLU A 103 -19.22 -5.99 16.65
N GLY A 104 -18.56 -5.73 17.79
CA GLY A 104 -18.01 -6.75 18.64
C GLY A 104 -16.61 -7.21 18.19
N GLN A 105 -16.14 -8.24 18.84
CA GLN A 105 -14.86 -8.88 18.57
C GLN A 105 -15.01 -10.39 18.66
N VAL A 106 -14.19 -11.11 17.93
CA VAL A 106 -14.03 -12.56 18.08
C VAL A 106 -13.22 -12.84 19.34
N THR A 107 -13.73 -13.69 20.20
CA THR A 107 -12.99 -14.16 21.39
C THR A 107 -12.42 -15.55 21.14
N ASN A 108 -11.23 -15.85 21.68
CA ASN A 108 -10.64 -17.18 21.56
C ASN A 108 -11.46 -18.21 22.35
N ASP A 109 -12.45 -18.83 21.71
CA ASP A 109 -13.37 -19.78 22.32
C ASP A 109 -13.67 -20.95 21.38
N GLN A 110 -13.82 -22.16 21.93
CA GLN A 110 -14.13 -23.37 21.15
C GLN A 110 -15.48 -23.28 20.44
N ALA A 111 -16.44 -22.52 20.97
CA ALA A 111 -17.74 -22.31 20.35
C ALA A 111 -17.70 -21.71 18.96
N LEU A 112 -16.60 -21.06 18.56
CA LEU A 112 -16.43 -20.52 17.21
C LEU A 112 -16.17 -21.59 16.14
N PHE A 113 -15.79 -22.80 16.52
CA PHE A 113 -15.42 -23.86 15.61
C PHE A 113 -16.58 -24.84 15.41
N SER A 114 -16.90 -25.18 14.16
CA SER A 114 -17.99 -26.10 13.84
C SER A 114 -17.62 -27.58 14.05
N TYR A 115 -16.40 -27.88 14.47
CA TYR A 115 -15.94 -29.24 14.75
C TYR A 115 -15.49 -29.40 16.21
N SER A 116 -15.54 -30.62 16.72
CA SER A 116 -15.02 -30.96 18.04
C SER A 116 -13.47 -31.02 17.99
N PHE A 117 -12.80 -30.41 18.95
CA PHE A 117 -11.32 -30.51 19.07
C PHE A 117 -10.85 -31.95 19.40
N ALA A 118 -11.73 -32.78 19.96
CA ALA A 118 -11.45 -34.18 20.23
C ALA A 118 -11.52 -35.05 18.97
N ASP A 119 -12.43 -34.74 18.06
CA ASP A 119 -12.59 -35.40 16.74
C ASP A 119 -13.09 -34.38 15.72
N PRO A 120 -12.22 -33.91 14.81
CA PRO A 120 -12.60 -32.89 13.80
C PRO A 120 -13.66 -33.33 12.78
N THR A 121 -14.02 -34.61 12.75
CA THR A 121 -15.12 -35.11 11.89
C THR A 121 -16.49 -34.97 12.56
N GLU A 122 -16.53 -34.77 13.86
CA GLU A 122 -17.75 -34.58 14.63
C GLU A 122 -18.10 -33.11 14.79
N PRO A 123 -19.37 -32.72 14.65
CA PRO A 123 -19.78 -31.32 14.81
C PRO A 123 -19.68 -30.85 16.26
N ASN A 124 -19.34 -29.59 16.46
CA ASN A 124 -19.40 -28.89 17.75
C ASN A 124 -20.68 -28.08 17.83
N THR A 125 -21.58 -28.42 18.74
CA THR A 125 -22.88 -27.79 18.91
C THR A 125 -22.91 -26.64 19.92
N ASP A 126 -21.76 -26.20 20.43
CA ASP A 126 -21.64 -25.03 21.30
C ASP A 126 -22.10 -23.76 20.56
N ASP A 127 -22.91 -22.93 21.21
CA ASP A 127 -23.44 -21.72 20.59
C ASP A 127 -22.40 -20.61 20.55
N SER A 128 -22.16 -20.04 19.36
CA SER A 128 -21.17 -18.98 19.14
C SER A 128 -21.71 -17.56 19.39
N LEU A 129 -22.99 -17.36 19.69
CA LEU A 129 -23.67 -16.07 19.78
C LEU A 129 -22.87 -15.00 20.57
N SER A 130 -22.39 -15.34 21.76
CA SER A 130 -21.68 -14.40 22.65
C SER A 130 -20.17 -14.32 22.39
N LYS A 131 -19.65 -15.03 21.38
CA LYS A 131 -18.22 -15.18 21.12
C LYS A 131 -17.77 -14.59 19.77
N THR A 132 -18.73 -14.26 18.92
CA THR A 132 -18.51 -13.75 17.56
C THR A 132 -18.92 -12.28 17.43
N MET A 133 -18.58 -11.69 16.31
CA MET A 133 -19.04 -10.36 15.89
C MET A 133 -20.48 -10.42 15.34
N HIS A 134 -21.11 -9.27 15.23
CA HIS A 134 -22.48 -9.13 14.76
C HIS A 134 -22.56 -8.11 13.62
N SER A 135 -23.31 -8.42 12.58
CA SER A 135 -23.66 -7.47 11.52
C SER A 135 -24.62 -6.40 12.04
N VAL A 136 -24.54 -5.19 11.51
CA VAL A 136 -25.40 -4.06 11.93
C VAL A 136 -26.07 -3.43 10.73
N VAL A 137 -27.37 -3.23 10.82
CA VAL A 137 -28.16 -2.49 9.82
C VAL A 137 -27.77 -1.00 9.88
N ILE A 138 -27.40 -0.42 8.76
CA ILE A 138 -27.03 1.00 8.69
C ILE A 138 -28.08 1.82 7.94
N ASN A 139 -28.11 3.13 8.23
CA ASN A 139 -28.71 4.10 7.33
C ASN A 139 -27.63 4.50 6.29
N PRO A 140 -27.84 4.26 4.99
CA PRO A 140 -26.82 4.56 3.96
C PRO A 140 -26.67 6.06 3.72
N TYR A 141 -27.61 6.89 4.17
CA TYR A 141 -27.58 8.33 3.92
C TYR A 141 -26.39 9.01 4.60
N PHE A 142 -25.67 9.80 3.81
CA PHE A 142 -24.61 10.70 4.26
C PHE A 142 -24.60 11.96 3.40
N ASP A 143 -24.44 13.12 4.01
CA ASP A 143 -24.36 14.38 3.29
C ASP A 143 -22.93 14.66 2.79
N TRP A 144 -22.67 14.26 1.57
CA TRP A 144 -21.40 14.53 0.88
C TRP A 144 -21.23 16.01 0.50
N GLY A 145 -22.31 16.82 0.50
CA GLY A 145 -22.25 18.24 0.12
C GLY A 145 -21.73 18.44 -1.30
N HIS A 146 -20.55 19.05 -1.43
CA HIS A 146 -19.90 19.34 -2.69
C HIS A 146 -18.65 18.46 -2.92
N ASP A 147 -18.54 17.36 -2.21
CA ASP A 147 -17.42 16.44 -2.34
C ASP A 147 -17.19 16.01 -3.80
N ARG A 148 -15.93 15.95 -4.19
CA ARG A 148 -15.50 15.50 -5.52
C ARG A 148 -14.14 14.82 -5.41
N PRO A 149 -13.96 13.65 -6.05
CA PRO A 149 -12.65 13.01 -6.16
C PRO A 149 -11.60 13.98 -6.74
N PRO A 150 -10.41 14.10 -6.16
CA PRO A 150 -9.33 14.97 -6.66
C PRO A 150 -8.86 14.61 -8.07
N ARG A 151 -8.83 13.32 -8.42
CA ARG A 151 -8.48 12.79 -9.76
C ARG A 151 -7.10 13.19 -10.23
N HIS A 152 -6.09 13.03 -9.38
CA HIS A 152 -4.70 13.22 -9.79
C HIS A 152 -4.30 12.19 -10.85
N GLU A 153 -3.65 12.66 -11.90
CA GLU A 153 -3.03 11.74 -12.86
C GLU A 153 -1.91 10.93 -12.18
N TYR A 154 -1.75 9.66 -12.55
CA TYR A 154 -0.72 8.81 -11.93
C TYR A 154 0.68 9.41 -11.95
N HIS A 155 1.08 10.11 -13.03
CA HIS A 155 2.41 10.72 -13.13
C HIS A 155 2.60 11.90 -12.17
N ASP A 156 1.53 12.52 -11.70
CA ASP A 156 1.54 13.60 -10.71
C ASP A 156 1.42 13.08 -9.27
N SER A 157 1.10 11.79 -9.11
CA SER A 157 0.84 11.20 -7.81
C SER A 157 2.11 10.99 -6.98
N VAL A 158 2.00 11.24 -5.69
CA VAL A 158 2.89 10.82 -4.61
C VAL A 158 2.04 10.09 -3.60
N ILE A 159 2.24 8.78 -3.49
CA ILE A 159 1.44 7.90 -2.62
C ILE A 159 2.11 7.83 -1.24
N TYR A 160 1.29 7.84 -0.20
CA TYR A 160 1.72 7.68 1.19
C TYR A 160 1.00 6.49 1.81
N GLU A 161 1.70 5.37 1.95
CA GLU A 161 1.16 4.18 2.61
C GLU A 161 1.09 4.39 4.10
N ALA A 162 -0.08 4.19 4.72
CA ALA A 162 -0.29 4.48 6.13
C ALA A 162 -1.23 3.53 6.86
N HIS A 163 -0.91 3.24 8.11
CA HIS A 163 -1.81 2.54 9.02
C HIS A 163 -2.66 3.55 9.80
N VAL A 164 -3.99 3.38 9.81
CA VAL A 164 -4.93 4.32 10.46
C VAL A 164 -4.52 4.63 11.92
N LYS A 165 -4.33 3.58 12.71
CA LYS A 165 -3.95 3.73 14.12
C LYS A 165 -2.50 4.17 14.28
N GLY A 166 -1.58 3.52 13.60
CA GLY A 166 -0.15 3.75 13.77
C GLY A 166 0.32 5.15 13.40
N LEU A 167 -0.33 5.80 12.41
CA LEU A 167 0.00 7.17 12.03
C LEU A 167 -0.42 8.19 13.10
N THR A 168 -1.50 7.94 13.83
CA THR A 168 -2.17 9.00 14.60
C THR A 168 -2.13 8.80 16.12
N MET A 169 -1.84 7.59 16.59
CA MET A 169 -2.03 7.17 17.99
C MET A 169 -1.23 8.00 19.00
N THR A 170 -0.02 8.42 18.65
CA THR A 170 0.87 9.16 19.55
C THR A 170 0.89 10.67 19.27
N HIS A 171 0.08 11.17 18.32
CA HIS A 171 0.15 12.57 17.92
C HIS A 171 -0.33 13.51 19.04
N PRO A 172 0.52 14.43 19.55
CA PRO A 172 0.21 15.23 20.74
C PRO A 172 -0.94 16.22 20.57
N GLU A 173 -1.19 16.68 19.32
CA GLU A 173 -2.23 17.67 19.01
C GLU A 173 -3.58 17.05 18.67
N ILE A 174 -3.67 15.71 18.56
CA ILE A 174 -4.94 15.02 18.35
C ILE A 174 -5.57 14.72 19.71
N PRO A 175 -6.89 15.03 19.89
CA PRO A 175 -7.62 14.66 21.10
C PRO A 175 -7.52 13.15 21.37
N GLU A 176 -7.28 12.78 22.63
CA GLU A 176 -6.98 11.39 23.01
C GLU A 176 -8.11 10.42 22.63
N GLU A 177 -9.35 10.86 22.70
CA GLU A 177 -10.56 10.09 22.41
C GLU A 177 -10.73 9.70 20.94
N ILE A 178 -10.03 10.37 20.01
CA ILE A 178 -10.09 10.06 18.59
C ILE A 178 -8.76 9.54 18.03
N ARG A 179 -7.68 9.46 18.83
CA ARG A 179 -6.40 8.90 18.37
C ARG A 179 -6.57 7.47 17.88
N GLY A 180 -5.90 7.14 16.79
CA GLY A 180 -5.96 5.81 16.19
C GLY A 180 -7.25 5.52 15.41
N THR A 181 -8.09 6.52 15.14
CA THR A 181 -9.37 6.34 14.44
C THR A 181 -9.39 7.04 13.08
N TYR A 182 -10.45 6.77 12.28
CA TYR A 182 -10.70 7.49 11.02
C TYR A 182 -10.80 9.00 11.24
N ALA A 183 -11.42 9.44 12.32
CA ALA A 183 -11.53 10.85 12.68
C ALA A 183 -10.15 11.51 12.89
N ALA A 184 -9.17 10.76 13.39
CA ALA A 184 -7.80 11.24 13.55
C ALA A 184 -7.09 11.42 12.21
N ILE A 185 -7.29 10.54 11.23
CA ILE A 185 -6.73 10.70 9.88
C ILE A 185 -7.30 11.96 9.21
N GLY A 186 -8.61 12.21 9.36
CA GLY A 186 -9.27 13.43 8.87
C GLY A 186 -8.99 14.69 9.70
N HIS A 187 -8.25 14.59 10.81
CA HIS A 187 -7.94 15.74 11.66
C HIS A 187 -7.00 16.73 10.95
N PRO A 188 -7.22 18.06 11.07
CA PRO A 188 -6.45 19.06 10.34
C PRO A 188 -4.93 18.91 10.47
N VAL A 189 -4.41 18.50 11.62
CA VAL A 189 -2.96 18.36 11.81
C VAL A 189 -2.33 17.26 10.94
N ILE A 190 -3.05 16.17 10.69
CA ILE A 190 -2.60 15.09 9.78
C ILE A 190 -2.78 15.51 8.33
N VAL A 191 -3.95 16.08 8.00
CA VAL A 191 -4.22 16.62 6.67
C VAL A 191 -3.16 17.65 6.27
N ASP A 192 -2.80 18.59 7.18
CA ASP A 192 -1.76 19.58 6.98
C ASP A 192 -0.37 18.94 6.83
N HIS A 193 -0.06 17.89 7.60
CA HIS A 193 1.20 17.15 7.44
C HIS A 193 1.33 16.57 6.03
N LEU A 194 0.31 15.83 5.58
CA LEU A 194 0.28 15.21 4.24
C LEU A 194 0.35 16.26 3.13
N THR A 195 -0.45 17.32 3.21
CA THR A 195 -0.46 18.42 2.23
C THR A 195 0.89 19.13 2.17
N ASN A 196 1.47 19.46 3.34
CA ASN A 196 2.77 20.10 3.41
C ASN A 196 3.93 19.20 2.98
N LEU A 197 3.78 17.90 3.06
CA LEU A 197 4.73 16.93 2.51
C LEU A 197 4.61 16.85 0.97
N GLY A 198 3.45 17.20 0.42
CA GLY A 198 3.15 17.13 -1.02
C GLY A 198 2.58 15.77 -1.43
N VAL A 199 2.00 15.05 -0.49
CA VAL A 199 1.25 13.80 -0.75
C VAL A 199 -0.01 14.14 -1.53
N THR A 200 -0.31 13.34 -2.55
CA THR A 200 -1.54 13.47 -3.36
C THR A 200 -2.52 12.33 -3.16
N ALA A 201 -2.06 11.21 -2.61
CA ALA A 201 -2.90 10.07 -2.29
C ALA A 201 -2.40 9.38 -1.02
N ILE A 202 -3.31 9.08 -0.09
CA ILE A 202 -3.03 8.20 1.04
C ILE A 202 -3.50 6.79 0.68
N GLU A 203 -2.61 5.79 0.82
CA GLU A 203 -2.94 4.36 0.70
C GLU A 203 -3.07 3.80 2.11
N LEU A 204 -4.29 3.51 2.51
CA LEU A 204 -4.57 2.99 3.85
C LEU A 204 -4.39 1.47 3.87
N MET A 205 -3.53 0.98 4.74
CA MET A 205 -3.46 -0.44 5.10
C MET A 205 -4.85 -0.96 5.46
N PRO A 206 -5.10 -2.29 5.48
CA PRO A 206 -6.45 -2.83 5.49
C PRO A 206 -7.41 -2.16 6.47
N VAL A 207 -8.49 -1.61 5.92
CA VAL A 207 -9.60 -0.97 6.66
C VAL A 207 -10.90 -1.75 6.54
N HIS A 208 -10.96 -2.81 5.73
CA HIS A 208 -12.07 -3.76 5.79
C HIS A 208 -12.10 -4.43 7.17
N GLN A 209 -13.29 -4.79 7.65
CA GLN A 209 -13.38 -5.48 8.94
C GLN A 209 -12.56 -6.75 8.93
N PHE A 210 -11.56 -6.81 9.81
CA PHE A 210 -10.71 -7.96 10.02
C PHE A 210 -10.89 -8.57 11.43
N VAL A 211 -10.34 -9.76 11.62
CA VAL A 211 -10.45 -10.54 12.85
C VAL A 211 -9.12 -10.58 13.58
N GLN A 212 -9.18 -10.53 14.90
CA GLN A 212 -8.04 -10.83 15.75
C GLN A 212 -7.80 -12.34 15.79
N ASP A 213 -6.60 -12.76 15.38
CA ASP A 213 -6.24 -14.17 15.35
C ASP A 213 -6.27 -14.79 16.75
N THR A 214 -6.94 -15.93 16.90
CA THR A 214 -7.00 -16.64 18.18
C THR A 214 -5.63 -17.05 18.68
N SER A 215 -4.69 -17.36 17.78
CA SER A 215 -3.30 -17.69 18.09
C SER A 215 -2.52 -16.49 18.65
N LEU A 216 -2.77 -15.28 18.13
CA LEU A 216 -2.17 -14.04 18.65
C LEU A 216 -2.76 -13.67 20.00
N GLN A 217 -4.10 -13.76 20.15
CA GLN A 217 -4.78 -13.54 21.43
C GLN A 217 -4.23 -14.44 22.53
N ALA A 218 -3.98 -15.72 22.23
CA ALA A 218 -3.39 -16.67 23.16
C ALA A 218 -1.97 -16.29 23.61
N LYS A 219 -1.23 -15.54 22.80
CA LYS A 219 0.11 -15.00 23.09
C LYS A 219 0.06 -13.61 23.73
N GLY A 220 -1.11 -12.98 23.85
CA GLY A 220 -1.27 -11.60 24.29
C GLY A 220 -0.84 -10.57 23.24
N LEU A 221 -0.83 -10.96 21.96
CA LEU A 221 -0.53 -10.13 20.81
C LEU A 221 -1.81 -9.75 20.08
N THR A 222 -1.71 -8.75 19.18
CA THR A 222 -2.85 -8.18 18.44
C THR A 222 -2.51 -8.14 16.97
N ASN A 223 -3.39 -8.60 16.09
CA ASN A 223 -3.23 -8.37 14.65
C ASN A 223 -3.30 -6.87 14.38
N TYR A 224 -2.16 -6.28 14.08
CA TYR A 224 -2.01 -4.83 13.86
C TYR A 224 -2.22 -4.46 12.40
N TRP A 225 -1.65 -5.22 11.46
CA TRP A 225 -1.75 -4.85 10.03
C TRP A 225 -3.14 -5.01 9.43
N GLY A 226 -3.92 -5.99 9.89
CA GLY A 226 -5.28 -6.20 9.40
C GLY A 226 -5.45 -7.10 8.19
N TYR A 227 -4.41 -7.82 7.73
CA TYR A 227 -4.49 -8.78 6.63
C TYR A 227 -5.19 -10.10 7.04
N ASN A 228 -6.32 -9.98 7.71
CA ASN A 228 -7.15 -11.09 8.18
C ASN A 228 -8.63 -10.73 8.05
N THR A 229 -9.02 -10.34 6.83
CA THR A 229 -10.32 -9.76 6.51
C THR A 229 -11.46 -10.77 6.60
N ILE A 230 -12.63 -10.31 7.04
CA ILE A 230 -13.89 -11.08 7.06
C ILE A 230 -15.06 -10.30 6.47
N GLY A 231 -15.12 -8.99 6.64
CA GLY A 231 -16.22 -8.13 6.18
C GLY A 231 -15.77 -7.19 5.08
N PHE A 232 -16.02 -7.54 3.81
CA PHE A 232 -15.52 -6.81 2.64
C PHE A 232 -16.20 -5.46 2.37
N LEU A 233 -17.36 -5.19 2.98
CA LEU A 233 -18.10 -3.93 2.80
C LEU A 233 -18.12 -3.09 4.08
N ALA A 234 -17.59 -3.57 5.20
CA ALA A 234 -17.62 -2.88 6.49
C ALA A 234 -16.26 -2.26 6.82
N PRO A 235 -16.19 -0.96 7.16
CA PRO A 235 -15.01 -0.39 7.78
C PRO A 235 -14.70 -1.06 9.12
N HIS A 236 -13.42 -1.28 9.42
CA HIS A 236 -13.00 -1.91 10.67
C HIS A 236 -13.46 -1.13 11.89
N ASN A 237 -14.19 -1.79 12.77
CA ASN A 237 -14.87 -1.17 13.89
C ASN A 237 -13.94 -0.57 14.96
N ALA A 238 -12.75 -1.15 15.14
CA ALA A 238 -11.77 -0.64 16.12
C ALA A 238 -11.09 0.67 15.68
N TYR A 239 -11.27 1.10 14.42
CA TYR A 239 -10.80 2.39 13.92
C TYR A 239 -11.86 3.49 13.99
N ALA A 240 -12.95 3.26 14.71
CA ALA A 240 -13.99 4.26 14.97
C ALA A 240 -14.02 4.64 16.45
N ALA A 241 -14.33 5.90 16.73
CA ALA A 241 -14.58 6.38 18.09
C ALA A 241 -15.98 6.03 18.59
N GLY A 242 -16.92 5.81 17.66
CA GLY A 242 -18.32 5.49 17.95
C GLY A 242 -18.67 4.01 17.74
N SER A 243 -19.92 3.65 18.02
CA SER A 243 -20.48 2.30 17.89
C SER A 243 -21.76 2.31 17.04
N GLN A 244 -22.44 1.17 16.91
CA GLN A 244 -23.73 1.02 16.21
C GLN A 244 -23.70 1.48 14.73
N GLY A 245 -22.61 1.13 14.01
CA GLY A 245 -22.48 1.47 12.59
C GLY A 245 -21.88 2.86 12.33
N GLN A 246 -21.45 3.61 13.36
CA GLN A 246 -20.86 4.94 13.21
C GLN A 246 -19.52 4.91 12.45
N GLN A 247 -18.81 3.79 12.43
CA GLN A 247 -17.58 3.63 11.64
C GLN A 247 -17.78 3.99 10.16
N VAL A 248 -18.97 3.77 9.61
CA VAL A 248 -19.28 4.14 8.22
C VAL A 248 -19.31 5.66 8.06
N THR A 249 -19.94 6.38 8.98
CA THR A 249 -20.03 7.83 8.96
C THR A 249 -18.66 8.48 9.24
N GLU A 250 -17.91 7.93 10.17
CA GLU A 250 -16.56 8.43 10.48
C GLU A 250 -15.61 8.24 9.27
N PHE A 251 -15.66 7.09 8.62
CA PHE A 251 -14.88 6.84 7.40
C PHE A 251 -15.26 7.83 6.28
N LYS A 252 -16.56 8.00 5.99
CA LYS A 252 -17.02 8.98 4.99
C LYS A 252 -16.58 10.40 5.33
N THR A 253 -16.60 10.78 6.61
CA THR A 253 -16.13 12.09 7.07
C THR A 253 -14.63 12.28 6.86
N MET A 254 -13.82 11.25 7.10
CA MET A 254 -12.40 11.22 6.82
C MET A 254 -12.13 11.43 5.32
N VAL A 255 -12.78 10.66 4.45
CA VAL A 255 -12.62 10.78 2.99
C VAL A 255 -12.95 12.19 2.53
N LYS A 256 -14.08 12.75 2.98
CA LYS A 256 -14.50 14.11 2.66
C LYS A 256 -13.45 15.15 3.06
N ALA A 257 -12.86 15.04 4.26
CA ALA A 257 -11.82 15.94 4.73
C ALA A 257 -10.53 15.85 3.89
N LEU A 258 -10.13 14.65 3.48
CA LEU A 258 -8.98 14.42 2.61
C LEU A 258 -9.21 14.97 1.21
N HIS A 259 -10.39 14.75 0.62
CA HIS A 259 -10.78 15.31 -0.69
C HIS A 259 -10.80 16.84 -0.68
N GLU A 260 -11.31 17.47 0.39
CA GLU A 260 -11.28 18.93 0.56
C GLU A 260 -9.83 19.49 0.54
N ALA A 261 -8.87 18.70 0.99
CA ALA A 261 -7.43 19.03 0.93
C ALA A 261 -6.76 18.59 -0.39
N GLY A 262 -7.50 17.97 -1.31
CA GLY A 262 -6.96 17.48 -2.58
C GLY A 262 -6.17 16.17 -2.45
N ILE A 263 -6.43 15.35 -1.44
CA ILE A 263 -5.77 14.07 -1.21
C ILE A 263 -6.75 12.94 -1.55
N GLU A 264 -6.34 12.06 -2.46
CA GLU A 264 -7.07 10.83 -2.82
C GLU A 264 -6.92 9.77 -1.73
N VAL A 265 -7.91 8.89 -1.62
CA VAL A 265 -7.92 7.74 -0.70
C VAL A 265 -7.86 6.44 -1.48
N ILE A 266 -6.80 5.67 -1.27
CA ILE A 266 -6.61 4.32 -1.84
C ILE A 266 -6.72 3.33 -0.69
N LEU A 267 -7.43 2.21 -0.90
CA LEU A 267 -7.54 1.15 0.10
C LEU A 267 -6.69 -0.05 -0.28
N ASP A 268 -5.94 -0.54 0.69
CA ASP A 268 -5.34 -1.87 0.61
C ASP A 268 -6.41 -2.92 0.93
N VAL A 269 -6.71 -3.78 -0.06
CA VAL A 269 -7.83 -4.71 0.00
C VAL A 269 -7.38 -6.17 -0.12
N VAL A 270 -7.90 -6.99 0.77
CA VAL A 270 -7.58 -8.41 0.88
C VAL A 270 -8.79 -9.23 0.43
N TYR A 271 -8.85 -9.55 -0.87
CA TYR A 271 -9.92 -10.40 -1.44
C TYR A 271 -9.45 -11.81 -1.77
N ASN A 272 -8.18 -12.10 -1.56
CA ASN A 272 -7.59 -13.39 -1.93
C ASN A 272 -7.87 -14.49 -0.90
N HIS A 273 -8.03 -14.15 0.37
CA HIS A 273 -8.32 -15.06 1.48
C HIS A 273 -9.22 -14.41 2.54
N THR A 274 -9.58 -15.16 3.56
CA THR A 274 -10.39 -14.67 4.69
C THR A 274 -9.82 -15.11 6.05
N ALA A 275 -10.29 -14.45 7.10
CA ALA A 275 -9.95 -14.74 8.49
C ALA A 275 -10.38 -16.14 9.00
N GLU A 276 -11.13 -16.90 8.21
CA GLU A 276 -11.53 -18.25 8.61
C GLU A 276 -10.39 -19.28 8.53
N GLY A 277 -9.21 -18.90 7.96
CA GLY A 277 -8.02 -19.75 7.92
C GLY A 277 -8.21 -21.07 7.19
N ASN A 278 -7.42 -22.09 7.52
CA ASN A 278 -7.55 -23.43 6.93
C ASN A 278 -8.76 -24.18 7.50
N GLU A 279 -8.90 -25.48 7.17
CA GLU A 279 -9.99 -26.34 7.62
C GLU A 279 -10.16 -26.44 9.13
N MET A 280 -9.12 -26.07 9.88
CA MET A 280 -9.10 -26.05 11.34
C MET A 280 -9.40 -24.65 11.92
N GLY A 281 -9.71 -23.67 11.09
CA GLY A 281 -10.06 -22.33 11.53
C GLY A 281 -11.51 -22.17 12.01
N PRO A 282 -11.88 -20.98 12.53
CA PRO A 282 -13.21 -20.73 13.05
C PRO A 282 -14.26 -20.64 11.93
N THR A 283 -15.52 -20.78 12.29
CA THR A 283 -16.69 -20.61 11.42
C THR A 283 -17.39 -19.29 11.77
N LEU A 284 -17.17 -18.27 10.95
CA LEU A 284 -17.57 -16.90 11.25
C LEU A 284 -18.57 -16.32 10.23
N CYS A 285 -18.46 -16.74 8.96
CA CYS A 285 -19.20 -16.18 7.84
C CYS A 285 -19.31 -17.22 6.70
N PHE A 286 -18.43 -17.15 5.72
CA PHE A 286 -18.46 -17.86 4.44
C PHE A 286 -18.50 -19.37 4.59
N ARG A 287 -17.69 -19.91 5.50
CA ARG A 287 -17.59 -21.36 5.77
C ARG A 287 -18.91 -21.95 6.21
N GLY A 288 -19.61 -21.28 7.10
CA GLY A 288 -20.89 -21.74 7.60
C GLY A 288 -22.06 -21.51 6.64
N LEU A 289 -21.96 -20.48 5.79
CA LEU A 289 -22.97 -20.18 4.76
C LEU A 289 -22.92 -21.20 3.62
N ASP A 290 -21.75 -21.33 2.96
CA ASP A 290 -21.56 -22.24 1.83
C ASP A 290 -20.06 -22.43 1.55
N ASN A 291 -19.42 -23.31 2.28
CA ASN A 291 -17.98 -23.50 2.21
C ASN A 291 -17.45 -23.78 0.79
N ALA A 292 -18.12 -24.66 0.05
CA ALA A 292 -17.66 -25.10 -1.28
C ALA A 292 -17.86 -24.05 -2.37
N SER A 293 -18.79 -23.10 -2.18
CA SER A 293 -19.03 -22.01 -3.13
C SER A 293 -18.08 -20.84 -2.91
N TYR A 294 -17.67 -20.58 -1.66
CA TYR A 294 -16.78 -19.46 -1.35
C TYR A 294 -15.30 -19.83 -1.38
N TYR A 295 -14.90 -21.03 -0.97
CA TYR A 295 -13.50 -21.41 -0.88
C TYR A 295 -13.06 -22.36 -1.98
N ARG A 296 -11.81 -22.21 -2.36
CA ARG A 296 -11.16 -23.13 -3.29
C ARG A 296 -10.70 -24.38 -2.55
N LEU A 297 -11.39 -25.49 -2.78
CA LEU A 297 -11.09 -26.78 -2.17
C LEU A 297 -10.09 -27.56 -3.00
N VAL A 298 -9.34 -28.48 -2.36
CA VAL A 298 -8.41 -29.39 -3.03
C VAL A 298 -9.16 -30.46 -3.78
N ASP A 299 -8.87 -30.62 -5.07
CA ASP A 299 -9.46 -31.67 -5.90
C ASP A 299 -9.14 -33.07 -5.34
N GLY A 300 -10.18 -33.85 -5.04
CA GLY A 300 -10.04 -35.20 -4.49
C GLY A 300 -9.79 -35.28 -2.98
N ALA A 301 -9.69 -34.13 -2.29
CA ALA A 301 -9.54 -34.03 -0.84
C ALA A 301 -10.22 -32.73 -0.35
N LYS A 302 -11.55 -32.63 -0.58
CA LYS A 302 -12.33 -31.39 -0.39
C LYS A 302 -12.43 -30.93 1.07
N GLU A 303 -12.00 -31.72 2.01
CA GLU A 303 -11.82 -31.34 3.40
C GLU A 303 -10.74 -30.27 3.58
N HIS A 304 -9.80 -30.14 2.63
CA HIS A 304 -8.70 -29.19 2.64
C HIS A 304 -8.89 -28.04 1.64
N TYR A 305 -8.30 -26.89 1.95
CA TYR A 305 -8.31 -25.73 1.08
C TYR A 305 -7.04 -25.66 0.21
N TYR A 306 -7.22 -25.22 -1.03
CA TYR A 306 -6.11 -24.85 -1.89
C TYR A 306 -5.63 -23.47 -1.47
N ASP A 307 -4.37 -23.37 -1.06
CA ASP A 307 -3.80 -22.13 -0.52
C ASP A 307 -2.62 -21.65 -1.37
N THR A 308 -2.71 -20.44 -1.89
CA THR A 308 -1.62 -19.70 -2.54
C THR A 308 -1.29 -18.41 -1.83
N THR A 309 -1.84 -18.21 -0.63
CA THR A 309 -1.71 -16.98 0.15
C THR A 309 -0.78 -17.14 1.35
N GLY A 310 -0.58 -18.36 1.82
CA GLY A 310 0.16 -18.66 3.05
C GLY A 310 -0.66 -18.47 4.32
N THR A 311 -1.98 -18.19 4.20
CA THR A 311 -2.88 -17.93 5.34
C THR A 311 -3.84 -19.08 5.64
N GLY A 312 -3.85 -20.10 4.77
CA GLY A 312 -4.62 -21.32 4.96
C GLY A 312 -5.82 -21.47 4.04
N ASN A 313 -6.25 -20.44 3.32
CA ASN A 313 -7.33 -20.54 2.34
C ASN A 313 -7.13 -19.60 1.15
N SER A 314 -7.83 -19.88 0.06
CA SER A 314 -8.02 -18.94 -1.05
C SER A 314 -9.49 -18.94 -1.43
N LEU A 315 -10.04 -17.79 -1.77
CA LEU A 315 -11.41 -17.67 -2.29
C LEU A 315 -11.53 -18.28 -3.70
N LEU A 316 -12.71 -18.82 -4.01
CA LEU A 316 -13.02 -19.45 -5.29
C LEU A 316 -13.39 -18.41 -6.34
N MET A 317 -12.38 -17.74 -6.94
CA MET A 317 -12.54 -16.66 -7.91
C MET A 317 -13.31 -17.04 -9.19
N ARG A 318 -13.59 -18.31 -9.40
CA ARG A 318 -14.39 -18.80 -10.52
C ARG A 318 -15.89 -18.88 -10.21
N HIS A 319 -16.27 -18.77 -8.93
CA HIS A 319 -17.67 -18.84 -8.53
C HIS A 319 -18.35 -17.47 -8.78
N PRO A 320 -19.51 -17.45 -9.49
CA PRO A 320 -20.18 -16.18 -9.83
C PRO A 320 -20.51 -15.30 -8.62
N HIS A 321 -20.95 -15.90 -7.51
CA HIS A 321 -21.30 -15.14 -6.29
C HIS A 321 -20.07 -14.61 -5.55
N VAL A 322 -18.91 -15.25 -5.66
CA VAL A 322 -17.65 -14.70 -5.12
C VAL A 322 -17.21 -13.50 -5.93
N LEU A 323 -17.23 -13.60 -7.27
CA LEU A 323 -16.95 -12.45 -8.15
C LEU A 323 -17.96 -11.32 -7.93
N GLN A 324 -19.24 -11.64 -7.79
CA GLN A 324 -20.28 -10.66 -7.50
C GLN A 324 -20.01 -9.92 -6.18
N LEU A 325 -19.69 -10.65 -5.10
CA LEU A 325 -19.37 -10.06 -3.81
C LEU A 325 -18.21 -9.07 -3.90
N ILE A 326 -17.13 -9.46 -4.59
CA ILE A 326 -15.94 -8.61 -4.77
C ILE A 326 -16.30 -7.36 -5.59
N MET A 327 -17.01 -7.52 -6.70
CA MET A 327 -17.41 -6.39 -7.56
C MET A 327 -18.37 -5.44 -6.86
N ASP A 328 -19.33 -5.97 -6.11
CA ASP A 328 -20.27 -5.18 -5.33
C ASP A 328 -19.56 -4.44 -4.19
N SER A 329 -18.57 -5.08 -3.55
CA SER A 329 -17.71 -4.43 -2.56
C SER A 329 -16.90 -3.28 -3.19
N LEU A 330 -16.19 -3.52 -4.29
CA LEU A 330 -15.42 -2.48 -4.98
C LEU A 330 -16.29 -1.29 -5.41
N ARG A 331 -17.47 -1.56 -6.00
CA ARG A 331 -18.42 -0.49 -6.37
C ARG A 331 -18.92 0.26 -5.16
N TYR A 332 -19.26 -0.42 -4.05
CA TYR A 332 -19.69 0.21 -2.81
C TYR A 332 -18.64 1.18 -2.28
N TRP A 333 -17.38 0.75 -2.24
CA TRP A 333 -16.29 1.62 -1.77
C TRP A 333 -16.07 2.83 -2.67
N VAL A 334 -16.27 2.71 -3.98
CA VAL A 334 -16.15 3.86 -4.90
C VAL A 334 -17.40 4.75 -4.88
N THR A 335 -18.61 4.17 -4.95
CA THR A 335 -19.85 4.97 -5.16
C THR A 335 -20.45 5.49 -3.88
N GLU A 336 -20.30 4.76 -2.77
CA GLU A 336 -20.89 5.10 -1.47
C GLU A 336 -19.87 5.66 -0.47
N MET A 337 -18.65 5.15 -0.52
CA MET A 337 -17.58 5.53 0.40
C MET A 337 -16.60 6.53 -0.21
N HIS A 338 -16.74 6.81 -1.52
CA HIS A 338 -15.97 7.79 -2.32
C HIS A 338 -14.45 7.55 -2.35
N VAL A 339 -13.99 6.30 -2.29
CA VAL A 339 -12.55 6.00 -2.43
C VAL A 339 -12.09 6.13 -3.89
N ASP A 340 -10.82 6.49 -4.10
CA ASP A 340 -10.23 6.82 -5.40
C ASP A 340 -9.42 5.68 -6.01
N GLY A 341 -9.25 4.59 -5.29
CA GLY A 341 -8.49 3.45 -5.79
C GLY A 341 -8.32 2.32 -4.80
N PHE A 342 -7.66 1.27 -5.29
CA PHE A 342 -7.38 0.06 -4.50
C PHE A 342 -5.96 -0.45 -4.78
N ARG A 343 -5.30 -0.91 -3.72
CA ARG A 343 -4.15 -1.80 -3.79
C ARG A 343 -4.62 -3.21 -3.43
N PHE A 344 -4.42 -4.15 -4.32
CA PHE A 344 -4.86 -5.53 -4.13
C PHE A 344 -3.72 -6.37 -3.57
N ASP A 345 -3.91 -6.84 -2.34
CA ASP A 345 -3.04 -7.79 -1.67
C ASP A 345 -2.95 -9.10 -2.46
N LEU A 346 -1.74 -9.65 -2.60
CA LEU A 346 -1.46 -10.89 -3.33
C LEU A 346 -2.27 -11.01 -4.63
N ALA A 347 -2.27 -9.98 -5.47
CA ALA A 347 -3.16 -9.87 -6.63
C ALA A 347 -2.98 -11.01 -7.65
N ALA A 348 -1.84 -11.69 -7.65
CA ALA A 348 -1.63 -12.87 -8.48
C ALA A 348 -2.59 -14.02 -8.12
N THR A 349 -2.92 -14.20 -6.85
CA THR A 349 -3.91 -15.22 -6.39
C THR A 349 -5.29 -14.98 -7.00
N LEU A 350 -5.74 -13.73 -7.10
CA LEU A 350 -7.04 -13.36 -7.67
C LEU A 350 -7.14 -13.67 -9.17
N ALA A 351 -6.01 -13.73 -9.85
CA ALA A 351 -5.90 -14.03 -11.27
C ALA A 351 -5.75 -15.53 -11.58
N ARG A 352 -5.66 -16.39 -10.57
CA ARG A 352 -5.52 -17.85 -10.78
C ARG A 352 -6.86 -18.48 -11.11
N GLN A 353 -7.01 -18.93 -12.36
CA GLN A 353 -8.22 -19.67 -12.75
C GLN A 353 -8.16 -21.15 -12.32
N PHE A 354 -7.07 -21.85 -12.61
CA PHE A 354 -6.80 -23.22 -12.15
C PHE A 354 -5.57 -23.24 -11.23
N HIS A 355 -4.38 -23.29 -11.78
CA HIS A 355 -3.12 -23.28 -11.03
C HIS A 355 -2.24 -22.11 -11.44
N GLU A 356 -2.31 -21.71 -12.70
CA GLU A 356 -1.49 -20.63 -13.27
C GLU A 356 -2.20 -19.27 -13.18
N VAL A 357 -1.41 -18.22 -13.10
CA VAL A 357 -1.90 -16.84 -13.19
C VAL A 357 -2.30 -16.55 -14.64
N ASP A 358 -3.55 -16.16 -14.86
CA ASP A 358 -4.10 -15.88 -16.18
C ASP A 358 -4.45 -14.39 -16.33
N LYS A 359 -3.80 -13.72 -17.28
CA LYS A 359 -4.06 -12.30 -17.61
C LYS A 359 -5.46 -12.03 -18.17
N LEU A 360 -6.13 -13.07 -18.66
CA LEU A 360 -7.51 -13.06 -19.17
C LEU A 360 -8.46 -13.75 -18.18
N SER A 361 -8.13 -13.76 -16.90
CA SER A 361 -9.02 -14.28 -15.88
C SER A 361 -10.31 -13.45 -15.83
N ALA A 362 -11.40 -14.09 -15.42
CA ALA A 362 -12.68 -13.41 -15.24
C ALA A 362 -12.58 -12.19 -14.30
N PHE A 363 -11.72 -12.26 -13.29
CA PHE A 363 -11.46 -11.16 -12.38
C PHE A 363 -10.94 -9.92 -13.12
N PHE A 364 -9.90 -10.06 -13.96
CA PHE A 364 -9.37 -8.94 -14.71
C PHE A 364 -10.34 -8.43 -15.77
N ASP A 365 -11.01 -9.32 -16.50
CA ASP A 365 -11.95 -8.93 -17.56
C ASP A 365 -13.12 -8.14 -17.00
N ILE A 366 -13.69 -8.56 -15.86
CA ILE A 366 -14.81 -7.87 -15.23
C ILE A 366 -14.38 -6.50 -14.70
N ILE A 367 -13.22 -6.37 -14.06
CA ILE A 367 -12.71 -5.09 -13.59
C ILE A 367 -12.42 -4.13 -14.75
N GLN A 368 -11.78 -4.62 -15.81
CA GLN A 368 -11.39 -3.77 -16.93
C GLN A 368 -12.60 -3.19 -17.70
N GLN A 369 -13.70 -3.92 -17.78
CA GLN A 369 -14.90 -3.47 -18.49
C GLN A 369 -15.90 -2.76 -17.59
N ASP A 370 -15.73 -2.78 -16.25
CA ASP A 370 -16.64 -2.10 -15.33
C ASP A 370 -16.52 -0.58 -15.46
N PRO A 371 -17.62 0.14 -15.70
CA PRO A 371 -17.59 1.60 -15.96
C PRO A 371 -17.24 2.44 -14.73
N VAL A 372 -17.28 1.87 -13.53
CA VAL A 372 -16.93 2.54 -12.28
C VAL A 372 -15.50 2.18 -11.88
N ILE A 373 -15.21 0.88 -11.73
CA ILE A 373 -13.94 0.41 -11.17
C ILE A 373 -12.77 0.66 -12.13
N SER A 374 -12.99 0.60 -13.46
CA SER A 374 -11.94 0.92 -14.44
C SER A 374 -11.49 2.38 -14.43
N GLN A 375 -12.19 3.27 -13.73
CA GLN A 375 -11.88 4.71 -13.67
C GLN A 375 -11.11 5.14 -12.43
N VAL A 376 -10.92 4.26 -11.45
CA VAL A 376 -10.15 4.53 -10.24
C VAL A 376 -8.74 3.95 -10.34
N LYS A 377 -7.86 4.29 -9.40
CA LYS A 377 -6.50 3.75 -9.35
C LYS A 377 -6.54 2.26 -8.98
N LEU A 378 -5.88 1.44 -9.81
CA LEU A 378 -5.75 -0.01 -9.60
C LEU A 378 -4.29 -0.36 -9.46
N ILE A 379 -3.90 -0.76 -8.26
CA ILE A 379 -2.53 -1.11 -7.89
C ILE A 379 -2.50 -2.59 -7.52
N ALA A 380 -1.60 -3.35 -8.11
CA ALA A 380 -1.39 -4.75 -7.76
C ALA A 380 -0.17 -4.92 -6.89
N GLU A 381 -0.29 -5.76 -5.87
CA GLU A 381 0.85 -6.49 -5.35
C GLU A 381 1.07 -7.69 -6.30
N PRO A 382 2.10 -7.64 -7.17
CA PRO A 382 2.15 -8.55 -8.32
C PRO A 382 2.85 -9.87 -8.00
N TRP A 383 2.55 -10.47 -6.84
CA TRP A 383 3.04 -11.79 -6.44
C TRP A 383 2.05 -12.53 -5.55
N ASP A 384 2.32 -13.81 -5.33
CA ASP A 384 1.75 -14.68 -4.30
C ASP A 384 2.77 -15.77 -3.93
N VAL A 385 2.45 -16.66 -2.98
CA VAL A 385 3.36 -17.72 -2.52
C VAL A 385 3.29 -19.01 -3.34
N GLY A 386 2.40 -19.08 -4.32
CA GLY A 386 2.26 -20.25 -5.20
C GLY A 386 3.32 -20.31 -6.31
N ASP A 387 3.42 -21.46 -6.96
CA ASP A 387 4.32 -21.65 -8.11
C ASP A 387 4.02 -20.62 -9.21
N GLY A 388 5.07 -19.97 -9.74
CA GLY A 388 4.94 -18.93 -10.76
C GLY A 388 4.25 -17.66 -10.24
N GLY A 389 4.16 -17.45 -8.92
CA GLY A 389 3.44 -16.34 -8.30
C GLY A 389 4.04 -14.96 -8.54
N TYR A 390 5.35 -14.83 -8.82
CA TYR A 390 6.00 -13.54 -9.06
C TYR A 390 5.70 -13.03 -10.47
N GLN A 391 4.86 -12.00 -10.60
CA GLN A 391 4.25 -11.52 -11.84
C GLN A 391 4.57 -10.05 -12.18
N VAL A 392 5.63 -9.47 -11.61
CA VAL A 392 6.04 -8.09 -11.92
C VAL A 392 6.25 -7.90 -13.43
N GLY A 393 5.57 -6.93 -14.03
CA GLY A 393 5.54 -6.66 -15.48
C GLY A 393 4.44 -7.40 -16.24
N ASN A 394 3.66 -8.25 -15.58
CA ASN A 394 2.71 -9.14 -16.24
C ASN A 394 1.23 -8.80 -16.07
N PHE A 395 0.88 -7.75 -15.34
CA PHE A 395 -0.52 -7.33 -15.17
C PHE A 395 -1.08 -6.60 -16.42
N PRO A 396 -2.41 -6.54 -16.57
CA PRO A 396 -3.05 -5.86 -17.71
C PRO A 396 -2.78 -4.35 -17.75
N PRO A 397 -3.00 -3.66 -18.90
CA PRO A 397 -2.60 -2.27 -19.10
C PRO A 397 -3.21 -1.23 -18.15
N LEU A 398 -4.39 -1.46 -17.56
CA LEU A 398 -5.01 -0.54 -16.61
C LEU A 398 -4.36 -0.58 -15.22
N TRP A 399 -3.60 -1.64 -14.93
CA TRP A 399 -3.02 -1.87 -13.62
C TRP A 399 -1.65 -1.20 -13.49
N THR A 400 -1.40 -0.65 -12.33
CA THR A 400 -0.05 -0.34 -11.85
C THR A 400 0.39 -1.43 -10.89
N GLU A 401 1.68 -1.54 -10.64
CA GLU A 401 2.25 -2.64 -9.85
C GLU A 401 3.25 -2.10 -8.84
N TRP A 402 3.22 -2.61 -7.63
CA TRP A 402 4.34 -2.47 -6.71
C TRP A 402 5.59 -3.10 -7.34
N ASN A 403 6.60 -2.28 -7.64
CA ASN A 403 7.79 -2.75 -8.33
C ASN A 403 8.85 -3.26 -7.36
N GLY A 404 8.77 -4.56 -7.01
CA GLY A 404 9.75 -5.21 -6.14
C GLY A 404 11.17 -5.19 -6.73
N LYS A 405 11.33 -5.22 -8.07
CA LYS A 405 12.66 -5.09 -8.70
C LYS A 405 13.24 -3.69 -8.51
N TYR A 406 12.41 -2.65 -8.52
CA TYR A 406 12.86 -1.30 -8.19
C TYR A 406 13.42 -1.25 -6.76
N ARG A 407 12.64 -1.71 -5.78
CA ARG A 407 13.03 -1.78 -4.38
C ARG A 407 14.38 -2.48 -4.21
N ASP A 408 14.48 -3.68 -4.73
CA ASP A 408 15.64 -4.54 -4.55
C ASP A 408 16.90 -3.98 -5.22
N THR A 409 16.77 -3.49 -6.46
CA THR A 409 17.89 -2.90 -7.21
C THR A 409 18.39 -1.62 -6.54
N VAL A 410 17.50 -0.75 -6.07
CA VAL A 410 17.91 0.50 -5.42
C VAL A 410 18.58 0.23 -4.07
N ARG A 411 18.08 -0.74 -3.29
CA ARG A 411 18.75 -1.18 -2.06
C ARG A 411 20.13 -1.75 -2.35
N ASP A 412 20.26 -2.63 -3.34
CA ASP A 412 21.54 -3.24 -3.73
C ASP A 412 22.56 -2.22 -4.23
N PHE A 413 22.14 -1.24 -5.02
CA PHE A 413 23.02 -0.16 -5.49
C PHE A 413 23.58 0.64 -4.30
N TRP A 414 22.74 1.11 -3.37
CA TRP A 414 23.16 1.97 -2.28
C TRP A 414 23.99 1.24 -1.20
N ARG A 415 23.85 -0.07 -1.07
CA ARG A 415 24.75 -0.88 -0.22
C ARG A 415 26.04 -1.32 -0.95
N GLY A 416 26.23 -0.92 -2.21
CA GLY A 416 27.44 -1.10 -2.97
C GLY A 416 27.62 -2.50 -3.55
N VAL A 417 26.54 -3.22 -3.88
CA VAL A 417 26.63 -4.51 -4.57
C VAL A 417 27.25 -4.32 -5.97
N PRO A 418 28.22 -5.15 -6.37
CA PRO A 418 28.81 -5.07 -7.70
C PRO A 418 27.79 -5.32 -8.83
N ALA A 419 28.08 -4.79 -10.02
CA ALA A 419 27.32 -5.03 -11.26
C ALA A 419 25.85 -4.61 -11.24
N THR A 420 25.45 -3.66 -10.36
CA THR A 420 24.05 -3.16 -10.26
C THR A 420 23.77 -1.95 -11.14
N LEU A 421 24.80 -1.31 -11.72
CA LEU A 421 24.68 0.01 -12.34
C LEU A 421 23.69 0.05 -13.52
N GLY A 422 23.73 -0.93 -14.41
CA GLY A 422 22.84 -1.00 -15.58
C GLY A 422 21.39 -1.23 -15.19
N GLU A 423 21.13 -2.11 -14.24
CA GLU A 423 19.77 -2.34 -13.75
C GLU A 423 19.25 -1.12 -12.99
N PHE A 424 20.08 -0.49 -12.16
CA PHE A 424 19.74 0.74 -11.46
C PHE A 424 19.32 1.86 -12.44
N ALA A 425 20.06 2.04 -13.55
CA ALA A 425 19.69 2.98 -14.59
C ALA A 425 18.30 2.67 -15.20
N SER A 426 18.00 1.39 -15.46
CA SER A 426 16.69 0.94 -15.94
C SER A 426 15.58 1.25 -14.92
N ARG A 427 15.84 1.05 -13.64
CA ARG A 427 14.87 1.39 -12.57
C ARG A 427 14.60 2.89 -12.48
N LEU A 428 15.65 3.73 -12.59
CA LEU A 428 15.51 5.20 -12.57
C LEU A 428 14.65 5.75 -13.72
N THR A 429 14.65 5.07 -14.86
CA THR A 429 13.94 5.49 -16.09
C THR A 429 12.54 4.90 -16.24
N GLY A 430 12.00 4.28 -15.19
CA GLY A 430 10.63 3.76 -15.15
C GLY A 430 10.47 2.31 -15.58
N SER A 431 11.58 1.54 -15.60
CA SER A 431 11.57 0.09 -15.85
C SER A 431 10.93 -0.30 -17.19
N SER A 432 11.40 0.30 -18.28
CA SER A 432 10.90 0.02 -19.65
C SER A 432 11.02 -1.45 -20.03
N ASP A 433 12.05 -2.13 -19.55
CA ASP A 433 12.26 -3.59 -19.70
C ASP A 433 11.13 -4.45 -19.15
N LEU A 434 10.39 -3.93 -18.16
CA LEU A 434 9.25 -4.61 -17.55
C LEU A 434 7.90 -4.25 -18.18
N TYR A 435 7.74 -3.02 -18.67
CA TYR A 435 6.41 -2.49 -18.97
C TYR A 435 6.20 -2.07 -20.43
N GLU A 436 7.25 -1.67 -21.17
CA GLU A 436 7.09 -1.11 -22.50
C GLU A 436 6.60 -2.14 -23.54
N HIS A 437 7.04 -3.40 -23.41
CA HIS A 437 6.64 -4.49 -24.29
C HIS A 437 5.13 -4.78 -24.27
N SER A 438 4.44 -4.45 -23.17
CA SER A 438 2.99 -4.57 -23.01
C SER A 438 2.23 -3.26 -23.28
N SER A 439 2.88 -2.27 -23.93
CA SER A 439 2.34 -0.94 -24.19
C SER A 439 1.98 -0.12 -22.94
N ARG A 440 2.50 -0.51 -21.81
CA ARG A 440 2.37 0.22 -20.54
C ARG A 440 3.40 1.36 -20.50
N LYS A 441 3.21 2.29 -19.59
CA LYS A 441 3.99 3.52 -19.44
C LYS A 441 4.80 3.51 -18.16
N PRO A 442 5.71 4.48 -17.90
CA PRO A 442 6.44 4.57 -16.65
C PRO A 442 5.58 4.53 -15.39
N ILE A 443 4.36 5.07 -15.49
CA ILE A 443 3.37 5.06 -14.40
C ILE A 443 2.92 3.67 -13.97
N ALA A 444 3.18 2.63 -14.77
CA ALA A 444 2.89 1.24 -14.37
C ALA A 444 3.72 0.80 -13.15
N SER A 445 4.85 1.47 -12.92
CA SER A 445 5.74 1.22 -11.78
C SER A 445 5.34 2.09 -10.59
N ILE A 446 4.79 1.48 -9.55
CA ILE A 446 4.77 2.08 -8.21
C ILE A 446 6.14 1.78 -7.60
N ASN A 447 6.95 2.82 -7.47
CA ASN A 447 8.29 2.76 -6.92
C ASN A 447 8.24 2.89 -5.40
N PHE A 448 8.92 2.02 -4.69
CA PHE A 448 9.07 2.12 -3.25
C PHE A 448 10.43 1.61 -2.79
N ILE A 449 10.89 2.08 -1.65
CA ILE A 449 12.10 1.59 -0.97
C ILE A 449 11.69 0.67 0.17
N THR A 450 10.64 1.03 0.87
CA THR A 450 10.07 0.40 2.06
C THR A 450 8.56 0.40 1.92
N ALA A 451 7.91 -0.53 2.59
CA ALA A 451 6.45 -0.63 2.73
C ALA A 451 6.11 -1.03 4.17
N HIS A 452 4.86 -1.39 4.45
CA HIS A 452 4.45 -1.89 5.77
C HIS A 452 5.23 -3.13 6.20
N ASP A 453 5.57 -4.01 5.25
CA ASP A 453 6.41 -5.18 5.46
C ASP A 453 7.89 -4.87 5.25
N GLY A 454 8.76 -5.56 5.99
CA GLY A 454 10.19 -5.32 5.94
C GLY A 454 10.65 -4.20 6.88
N PHE A 455 11.90 -3.78 6.72
CA PHE A 455 12.47 -2.69 7.50
C PHE A 455 11.91 -1.33 7.10
N THR A 456 11.75 -0.42 8.09
CA THR A 456 11.59 1.01 7.83
C THR A 456 12.84 1.58 7.15
N LEU A 457 12.74 2.79 6.59
CA LEU A 457 13.90 3.42 5.95
C LEU A 457 15.08 3.63 6.92
N ARG A 458 14.80 3.93 8.19
CA ARG A 458 15.82 4.04 9.22
C ARG A 458 16.43 2.70 9.57
N ASP A 459 15.61 1.65 9.70
CA ASP A 459 16.09 0.32 10.04
C ASP A 459 16.88 -0.31 8.90
N LEU A 460 16.50 -0.02 7.65
CA LEU A 460 17.20 -0.46 6.44
C LEU A 460 18.68 -0.02 6.41
N VAL A 461 19.00 1.10 7.06
CA VAL A 461 20.36 1.64 7.16
C VAL A 461 21.00 1.43 8.53
N SER A 462 20.32 0.71 9.44
CA SER A 462 20.76 0.52 10.83
C SER A 462 20.91 -0.93 11.24
N TYR A 463 20.28 -1.87 10.49
CA TYR A 463 20.31 -3.29 10.82
C TYR A 463 20.65 -4.13 9.60
N ASN A 464 21.49 -5.14 9.79
CA ASN A 464 21.71 -6.21 8.81
C ASN A 464 20.79 -7.40 9.06
N GLU A 465 20.54 -7.72 10.33
CA GLU A 465 19.73 -8.84 10.77
C GLU A 465 18.37 -8.37 11.28
N LYS A 466 17.36 -9.21 11.15
CA LYS A 466 16.04 -8.93 11.72
C LYS A 466 15.99 -9.23 13.21
N HIS A 467 15.20 -8.44 13.95
CA HIS A 467 15.03 -8.55 15.41
C HIS A 467 13.53 -8.66 15.74
N ASN A 468 12.92 -9.80 15.36
CA ASN A 468 11.48 -10.03 15.51
C ASN A 468 11.10 -10.77 16.80
N ASP A 469 11.96 -10.75 17.83
CA ASP A 469 11.72 -11.51 19.07
C ASP A 469 10.41 -11.13 19.76
N ALA A 470 9.97 -9.87 19.63
CA ALA A 470 8.70 -9.37 20.16
C ALA A 470 7.47 -10.11 19.59
N ASN A 471 7.59 -10.73 18.40
CA ASN A 471 6.50 -11.47 17.75
C ASN A 471 6.29 -12.88 18.34
N LEU A 472 7.18 -13.32 19.23
CA LEU A 472 7.13 -14.63 19.90
C LEU A 472 7.14 -15.83 18.91
N GLU A 473 7.85 -15.69 17.80
CA GLU A 473 8.01 -16.71 16.76
C GLU A 473 9.45 -17.21 16.61
N GLY A 474 10.30 -16.85 17.59
CA GLY A 474 11.71 -17.23 17.63
C GLY A 474 12.52 -16.62 16.48
N ASN A 475 12.16 -15.40 16.05
CA ASN A 475 12.81 -14.64 14.98
C ASN A 475 12.82 -15.37 13.61
N ARG A 476 11.84 -16.26 13.36
CA ARG A 476 11.75 -17.03 12.12
C ARG A 476 10.87 -16.36 11.07
N ASP A 477 9.94 -15.52 11.51
CA ASP A 477 8.98 -14.73 10.71
C ASP A 477 9.67 -13.56 10.00
N GLY A 478 9.01 -13.01 8.98
CA GLY A 478 9.50 -11.88 8.20
C GLY A 478 10.64 -12.23 7.24
N GLU A 479 11.01 -11.27 6.40
CA GLU A 479 12.04 -11.42 5.36
C GLU A 479 13.44 -11.66 5.97
N SER A 480 14.16 -12.63 5.42
CA SER A 480 15.53 -12.95 5.84
C SER A 480 16.59 -12.26 4.97
N HIS A 481 16.21 -11.69 3.83
CA HIS A 481 17.10 -11.06 2.85
C HIS A 481 16.75 -9.58 2.65
N ASN A 482 16.85 -8.79 3.72
CA ASN A 482 16.40 -7.39 3.76
C ASN A 482 17.09 -6.47 2.77
N ARG A 483 18.25 -6.86 2.20
CA ARG A 483 19.11 -6.01 1.35
C ARG A 483 19.44 -4.70 2.07
N SER A 484 19.66 -4.79 3.37
CA SER A 484 19.98 -3.69 4.26
C SER A 484 21.48 -3.53 4.44
N TRP A 485 21.88 -2.44 5.07
CA TRP A 485 23.25 -2.19 5.48
C TRP A 485 23.27 -1.36 6.78
N ASN A 486 23.80 -1.92 7.85
CA ASN A 486 23.86 -1.26 9.17
C ASN A 486 24.83 -0.07 9.25
N CYS A 487 25.52 0.25 8.16
CA CYS A 487 26.51 1.34 8.07
C CYS A 487 27.70 1.22 9.04
N GLY A 488 27.94 0.04 9.61
CA GLY A 488 29.09 -0.23 10.46
C GLY A 488 28.77 -0.60 11.92
N ALA A 489 27.52 -0.45 12.36
CA ALA A 489 27.08 -0.90 13.68
C ALA A 489 25.65 -1.46 13.61
N GLU A 490 25.40 -2.58 14.26
CA GLU A 490 24.05 -3.16 14.33
C GLU A 490 23.21 -2.43 15.39
N GLY A 491 22.07 -1.90 14.95
CA GLY A 491 21.18 -1.16 15.83
C GLY A 491 21.67 0.24 16.26
N PRO A 492 21.14 0.79 17.35
CA PRO A 492 21.51 2.12 17.86
C PRO A 492 23.01 2.24 18.18
N THR A 493 23.60 3.42 17.91
CA THR A 493 25.02 3.70 18.21
C THR A 493 25.22 5.18 18.51
N ASP A 494 26.21 5.50 19.36
CA ASP A 494 26.64 6.86 19.66
C ASP A 494 27.74 7.35 18.70
N GLU A 495 28.21 6.51 17.76
CA GLU A 495 29.24 6.87 16.80
C GLU A 495 28.72 7.89 15.78
N ALA A 496 29.13 9.13 15.90
CA ALA A 496 28.66 10.22 15.06
C ALA A 496 28.91 9.98 13.54
N ALA A 497 30.02 9.34 13.18
CA ALA A 497 30.36 9.02 11.79
C ALA A 497 29.33 8.04 11.17
N ILE A 498 28.93 7.01 11.92
CA ILE A 498 27.93 6.03 11.51
C ILE A 498 26.57 6.70 11.38
N ASN A 499 26.15 7.49 12.38
CA ASN A 499 24.87 8.18 12.33
C ASN A 499 24.79 9.20 11.17
N HIS A 500 25.86 9.93 10.88
CA HIS A 500 25.92 10.78 9.69
C HIS A 500 25.80 9.98 8.37
N LEU A 501 26.43 8.80 8.30
CA LEU A 501 26.30 7.93 7.14
C LEU A 501 24.87 7.41 6.97
N ARG A 502 24.24 6.96 8.05
CA ARG A 502 22.83 6.53 8.06
C ARG A 502 21.87 7.65 7.58
N ALA A 503 22.01 8.83 8.15
CA ALA A 503 21.22 9.99 7.75
C ALA A 503 21.42 10.37 6.28
N ARG A 504 22.63 10.23 5.75
CA ARG A 504 22.93 10.42 4.33
C ARG A 504 22.28 9.35 3.46
N GLN A 505 22.36 8.09 3.85
CA GLN A 505 21.73 7.00 3.11
C GLN A 505 20.21 7.13 3.05
N GLN A 506 19.55 7.52 4.14
CA GLN A 506 18.12 7.81 4.10
C GLN A 506 17.79 8.90 3.06
N ARG A 507 18.56 10.00 3.02
CA ARG A 507 18.38 11.03 1.99
C ARG A 507 18.67 10.51 0.58
N ASN A 508 19.66 9.63 0.39
CA ASN A 508 19.97 9.00 -0.88
C ASN A 508 18.79 8.18 -1.40
N PHE A 509 18.19 7.36 -0.54
CA PHE A 509 17.02 6.58 -0.88
C PHE A 509 15.83 7.45 -1.26
N LEU A 510 15.46 8.43 -0.43
CA LEU A 510 14.35 9.34 -0.70
C LEU A 510 14.54 10.14 -1.99
N THR A 511 15.77 10.63 -2.26
CA THR A 511 16.04 11.33 -3.51
C THR A 511 15.94 10.40 -4.72
N THR A 512 16.44 9.16 -4.60
CA THR A 512 16.31 8.16 -5.68
C THR A 512 14.86 7.90 -5.99
N LEU A 513 14.07 7.63 -4.96
CA LEU A 513 12.64 7.36 -5.08
C LEU A 513 11.90 8.51 -5.77
N LEU A 514 12.07 9.71 -5.26
CA LEU A 514 11.29 10.88 -5.67
C LEU A 514 11.72 11.47 -7.02
N LEU A 515 12.96 11.22 -7.47
CA LEU A 515 13.44 11.71 -8.77
C LEU A 515 13.47 10.64 -9.86
N SER A 516 13.09 9.40 -9.56
CA SER A 516 12.90 8.34 -10.56
C SER A 516 11.61 8.55 -11.36
N GLN A 517 11.58 8.07 -12.61
CA GLN A 517 10.34 7.93 -13.36
C GLN A 517 9.46 6.83 -12.75
N GLY A 518 8.15 6.97 -12.87
CA GLY A 518 7.17 6.12 -12.20
C GLY A 518 6.43 6.87 -11.10
N VAL A 519 5.67 6.18 -10.28
CA VAL A 519 4.87 6.73 -9.18
C VAL A 519 5.57 6.42 -7.86
N PRO A 520 6.06 7.41 -7.10
CA PRO A 520 6.70 7.16 -5.83
C PRO A 520 5.68 6.86 -4.74
N MET A 521 5.98 5.89 -3.89
CA MET A 521 5.29 5.57 -2.65
C MET A 521 6.24 5.68 -1.47
N ILE A 522 5.82 6.39 -0.42
CA ILE A 522 6.53 6.58 0.84
C ILE A 522 5.76 5.84 1.94
N ALA A 523 6.42 4.98 2.71
CA ALA A 523 5.82 4.38 3.90
C ALA A 523 5.75 5.42 5.04
N HIS A 524 4.65 5.44 5.77
CA HIS A 524 4.41 6.41 6.85
C HIS A 524 5.54 6.42 7.88
N GLY A 525 6.01 7.62 8.18
CA GLY A 525 7.08 7.85 9.13
C GLY A 525 8.50 7.73 8.56
N ASP A 526 8.70 7.30 7.33
CA ASP A 526 10.04 7.27 6.71
C ASP A 526 10.62 8.68 6.54
N GLU A 527 9.77 9.66 6.25
CA GLU A 527 10.14 11.07 6.20
C GLU A 527 10.50 11.65 7.58
N LEU A 528 10.10 10.95 8.65
CA LEU A 528 10.39 11.29 10.05
C LEU A 528 11.52 10.43 10.63
N GLY A 529 12.05 9.46 9.87
CA GLY A 529 13.04 8.51 10.37
C GLY A 529 12.49 7.58 11.45
N ARG A 530 11.26 7.06 11.28
CA ARG A 530 10.63 6.06 12.14
C ARG A 530 11.48 4.79 12.20
N THR A 531 11.56 4.16 13.35
CA THR A 531 12.21 2.85 13.55
C THR A 531 11.22 1.86 14.14
N GLN A 532 11.42 0.59 13.83
CA GLN A 532 10.79 -0.57 14.44
C GLN A 532 11.81 -1.40 15.23
N ASP A 533 12.95 -0.76 15.62
CA ASP A 533 14.06 -1.36 16.35
C ASP A 533 14.58 -2.67 15.72
N GLY A 534 14.57 -2.72 14.38
CA GLY A 534 14.99 -3.88 13.61
C GLY A 534 13.97 -5.01 13.50
N ASN A 535 12.75 -4.82 13.99
CA ASN A 535 11.65 -5.73 13.69
C ASN A 535 11.14 -5.45 12.26
N ASN A 536 11.28 -6.42 11.36
CA ASN A 536 10.87 -6.28 9.97
C ASN A 536 9.51 -6.93 9.65
N ASN A 537 8.73 -7.29 10.68
CA ASN A 537 7.45 -7.97 10.52
C ASN A 537 6.48 -7.63 11.67
N VAL A 538 6.19 -6.35 11.85
CA VAL A 538 5.39 -5.84 12.99
C VAL A 538 3.89 -6.13 12.89
N TYR A 539 3.48 -7.14 12.13
CA TYR A 539 2.06 -7.47 11.86
C TYR A 539 1.22 -7.68 13.12
N CYS A 540 1.86 -8.05 14.22
CA CYS A 540 1.22 -8.35 15.51
C CYS A 540 1.62 -7.39 16.64
N GLN A 541 2.21 -6.21 16.31
CA GLN A 541 2.72 -5.25 17.28
C GLN A 541 1.86 -3.98 17.29
N ASP A 542 0.75 -3.99 18.01
CA ASP A 542 -0.11 -2.82 18.20
C ASP A 542 0.35 -1.99 19.41
N ASN A 543 1.53 -1.39 19.29
CA ASN A 543 2.19 -0.64 20.36
C ASN A 543 3.21 0.37 19.77
N GLU A 544 3.97 1.03 20.63
CA GLU A 544 4.95 2.06 20.29
C GLU A 544 6.06 1.58 19.34
N LEU A 545 6.28 0.26 19.22
CA LEU A 545 7.22 -0.30 18.24
C LEU A 545 6.79 -0.01 16.80
N SER A 546 5.47 0.03 16.56
CA SER A 546 4.89 0.22 15.22
C SER A 546 4.37 1.62 14.98
N TRP A 547 3.96 2.33 16.06
CA TRP A 547 3.33 3.64 15.92
C TRP A 547 4.37 4.73 15.60
N VAL A 548 3.96 5.75 14.88
CA VAL A 548 4.81 6.92 14.56
C VAL A 548 5.03 7.75 15.82
N ASP A 549 6.29 8.00 16.18
CA ASP A 549 6.62 8.98 17.23
C ASP A 549 6.66 10.39 16.63
N TRP A 550 5.78 11.26 17.12
CA TRP A 550 5.67 12.65 16.69
C TRP A 550 6.53 13.63 17.51
N VAL A 551 7.26 13.15 18.50
CA VAL A 551 8.22 13.94 19.27
C VAL A 551 9.57 13.93 18.56
N LEU A 552 9.71 14.77 17.54
CA LEU A 552 10.82 14.74 16.60
C LEU A 552 12.09 15.38 17.17
N THR A 553 13.22 14.70 17.01
CA THR A 553 14.56 15.23 17.19
C THR A 553 14.91 16.25 16.08
N ASP A 554 15.99 17.00 16.25
CA ASP A 554 16.44 17.96 15.23
C ASP A 554 16.88 17.27 13.94
N GLU A 555 17.44 16.05 14.02
CA GLU A 555 17.80 15.24 12.85
C GLU A 555 16.55 14.80 12.07
N GLN A 556 15.53 14.36 12.75
CA GLN A 556 14.23 13.97 12.14
C GLN A 556 13.53 15.17 11.49
N LYS A 557 13.54 16.34 12.14
CA LYS A 557 13.03 17.59 11.54
C LYS A 557 13.79 17.97 10.27
N GLN A 558 15.12 17.74 10.23
CA GLN A 558 15.92 17.98 9.04
C GLN A 558 15.58 16.99 7.91
N LEU A 559 15.35 15.71 8.23
CA LEU A 559 14.94 14.72 7.25
C LEU A 559 13.56 15.07 6.66
N LEU A 560 12.60 15.45 7.50
CA LEU A 560 11.27 15.90 7.05
C LEU A 560 11.37 17.11 6.12
N ALA A 561 12.16 18.13 6.50
CA ALA A 561 12.36 19.34 5.68
C ALA A 561 13.03 19.00 4.35
N PHE A 562 13.99 18.07 4.36
CA PHE A 562 14.64 17.56 3.15
C PHE A 562 13.62 16.84 2.24
N THR A 563 12.83 15.93 2.78
CA THR A 563 11.81 15.18 2.03
C THR A 563 10.80 16.11 1.36
N LYS A 564 10.28 17.11 2.11
CA LYS A 564 9.41 18.16 1.55
C LYS A 564 10.05 18.87 0.36
N THR A 565 11.34 19.19 0.46
CA THR A 565 12.06 19.86 -0.61
C THR A 565 12.15 19.02 -1.88
N ILE A 566 12.43 17.70 -1.75
CA ILE A 566 12.51 16.81 -2.92
C ILE A 566 11.15 16.53 -3.54
N VAL A 567 10.10 16.37 -2.73
CA VAL A 567 8.72 16.23 -3.24
C VAL A 567 8.32 17.49 -4.02
N ALA A 568 8.59 18.67 -3.49
CA ALA A 568 8.32 19.94 -4.17
C ALA A 568 9.13 20.08 -5.47
N LEU A 569 10.39 19.62 -5.49
CA LEU A 569 11.22 19.62 -6.69
C LEU A 569 10.59 18.73 -7.78
N ARG A 570 10.17 17.50 -7.44
CA ARG A 570 9.45 16.61 -8.37
C ARG A 570 8.17 17.28 -8.89
N ALA A 571 7.37 17.86 -8.01
CA ALA A 571 6.09 18.48 -8.37
C ALA A 571 6.27 19.65 -9.33
N ASN A 572 7.35 20.43 -9.17
CA ASN A 572 7.62 21.60 -9.98
C ASN A 572 8.29 21.31 -11.32
N HIS A 573 8.87 20.11 -11.50
CA HIS A 573 9.66 19.76 -12.66
C HIS A 573 9.10 18.52 -13.39
N PRO A 574 8.36 18.73 -14.51
CA PRO A 574 7.79 17.65 -15.31
C PRO A 574 8.79 16.61 -15.83
N VAL A 575 10.06 16.95 -15.97
CA VAL A 575 11.11 16.04 -16.45
C VAL A 575 11.29 14.84 -15.52
N PHE A 576 10.89 14.91 -14.24
CA PHE A 576 10.94 13.81 -13.27
C PHE A 576 9.67 12.94 -13.24
N ARG A 577 8.63 13.31 -14.00
CA ARG A 577 7.32 12.67 -13.98
C ARG A 577 6.73 12.56 -15.38
N ARG A 578 7.54 12.01 -16.32
CA ARG A 578 7.18 11.83 -17.72
C ARG A 578 6.10 10.77 -17.88
N ARG A 579 5.26 10.94 -18.90
CA ARG A 579 4.20 9.99 -19.25
C ARG A 579 4.66 8.93 -20.26
N ARG A 580 5.88 9.07 -20.84
CA ARG A 580 6.49 8.12 -21.79
C ARG A 580 7.90 7.78 -21.35
N PHE A 581 8.36 6.61 -21.73
CA PHE A 581 9.75 6.22 -21.55
C PHE A 581 10.67 7.13 -22.37
N PHE A 582 11.93 7.19 -21.95
CA PHE A 582 12.96 7.90 -22.69
C PHE A 582 13.26 7.20 -24.00
N ALA A 583 13.42 7.97 -25.08
CA ALA A 583 13.77 7.44 -26.39
C ALA A 583 15.28 7.33 -26.61
N GLY A 584 16.07 8.08 -25.84
CA GLY A 584 17.53 8.10 -25.95
C GLY A 584 18.08 8.72 -27.26
N SER A 585 17.18 9.22 -28.13
CA SER A 585 17.54 9.75 -29.45
C SER A 585 17.15 11.22 -29.62
N ALA A 586 17.80 11.92 -30.54
CA ALA A 586 17.53 13.31 -30.90
C ALA A 586 16.24 13.51 -31.74
N ASP A 587 15.52 12.45 -32.10
CA ASP A 587 14.44 12.47 -33.09
C ASP A 587 13.14 13.15 -32.59
N HIS A 588 13.06 13.59 -31.35
CA HIS A 588 11.86 14.16 -30.76
C HIS A 588 11.85 15.71 -30.62
N GLY A 589 12.71 16.40 -31.41
CA GLY A 589 12.47 17.81 -31.73
C GLY A 589 12.78 18.83 -30.64
N GLY A 590 13.74 18.57 -29.77
CA GLY A 590 14.30 19.61 -28.90
C GLY A 590 15.08 20.65 -29.71
N GLU A 591 15.11 21.93 -29.27
CA GLU A 591 15.86 23.00 -29.90
C GLU A 591 17.39 22.75 -29.94
N SER A 592 17.88 21.83 -29.07
CA SER A 592 19.29 21.53 -28.87
C SER A 592 19.86 20.41 -29.77
N ASN A 593 19.08 19.72 -30.58
CA ASN A 593 19.47 18.45 -31.28
C ASN A 593 20.03 17.36 -30.34
N LEU A 594 19.80 17.46 -29.02
CA LEU A 594 20.14 16.44 -28.05
C LEU A 594 18.96 15.52 -27.78
N GLY A 595 19.26 14.25 -27.45
CA GLY A 595 18.27 13.31 -26.96
C GLY A 595 17.68 13.73 -25.62
N ASP A 596 16.70 12.98 -25.15
CA ASP A 596 15.95 13.29 -23.92
C ASP A 596 16.67 12.82 -22.64
N ILE A 597 17.63 11.89 -22.74
CA ILE A 597 18.45 11.37 -21.63
C ILE A 597 19.84 11.01 -22.12
N TYR A 598 20.83 11.23 -21.26
CA TYR A 598 22.20 10.73 -21.44
C TYR A 598 22.83 10.26 -20.14
N TRP A 599 23.72 9.30 -20.26
CA TRP A 599 24.46 8.73 -19.15
C TRP A 599 25.94 9.12 -19.25
N LEU A 600 26.47 9.67 -18.17
CA LEU A 600 27.80 10.24 -18.13
C LEU A 600 28.66 9.51 -17.09
N LYS A 601 29.92 9.28 -17.44
CA LYS A 601 30.93 8.84 -16.50
C LYS A 601 31.63 10.01 -15.81
N ALA A 602 32.47 9.73 -14.82
CA ALA A 602 33.13 10.75 -14.01
C ALA A 602 33.94 11.80 -14.84
N SER A 603 34.43 11.45 -16.03
CA SER A 603 35.13 12.41 -16.92
C SER A 603 34.18 13.41 -17.61
N GLY A 604 32.86 13.23 -17.50
CA GLY A 604 31.86 14.00 -18.23
C GLY A 604 31.58 13.49 -19.65
N ASP A 605 32.26 12.40 -20.07
CA ASP A 605 31.96 11.75 -21.34
C ASP A 605 30.80 10.79 -21.24
N LEU A 606 30.18 10.46 -22.38
CA LEU A 606 29.11 9.45 -22.46
C LEU A 606 29.63 8.07 -22.00
N MET A 607 28.79 7.32 -21.32
CA MET A 607 29.07 5.94 -20.97
C MET A 607 29.05 5.06 -22.22
N SER A 608 30.06 4.20 -22.34
CA SER A 608 30.22 3.18 -23.39
C SER A 608 29.68 1.83 -22.89
N GLU A 609 29.52 0.86 -23.79
CA GLU A 609 29.17 -0.52 -23.43
C GLU A 609 30.17 -1.13 -22.40
N SER A 610 31.45 -0.80 -22.53
CA SER A 610 32.45 -1.25 -21.56
C SER A 610 32.31 -0.60 -20.18
N ASP A 611 31.85 0.66 -20.12
CA ASP A 611 31.57 1.34 -18.85
C ASP A 611 30.37 0.70 -18.14
N TRP A 612 29.32 0.32 -18.89
CA TRP A 612 28.17 -0.42 -18.36
C TRP A 612 28.52 -1.83 -17.90
N ALA A 613 29.41 -2.49 -18.58
CA ALA A 613 29.89 -3.85 -18.24
C ALA A 613 30.90 -3.87 -17.07
N ALA A 614 31.38 -2.71 -16.62
CA ALA A 614 32.34 -2.60 -15.53
C ALA A 614 31.69 -2.92 -14.18
N GLY A 615 31.85 -4.14 -13.69
CA GLY A 615 31.17 -4.61 -12.46
C GLY A 615 31.48 -3.81 -11.19
N GLU A 616 32.61 -3.10 -11.16
CA GLU A 616 33.02 -2.26 -10.03
C GLU A 616 32.56 -0.80 -10.15
N ALA A 617 31.88 -0.42 -11.23
CA ALA A 617 31.41 0.95 -11.42
C ALA A 617 30.25 1.28 -10.45
N ARG A 618 30.42 2.34 -9.65
CA ARG A 618 29.47 2.81 -8.64
C ARG A 618 29.17 4.31 -8.74
N LEU A 619 29.69 4.94 -9.80
CA LEU A 619 29.51 6.37 -10.07
C LEU A 619 28.95 6.56 -11.46
N MET A 620 27.85 7.30 -11.57
CA MET A 620 27.31 7.73 -12.85
C MET A 620 26.59 9.07 -12.75
N GLY A 621 26.52 9.80 -13.87
CA GLY A 621 25.67 10.97 -14.04
C GLY A 621 24.51 10.64 -14.97
N MET A 622 23.31 11.04 -14.61
CA MET A 622 22.12 11.01 -15.45
C MET A 622 21.75 12.44 -15.83
N TRP A 623 21.91 12.78 -17.10
CA TRP A 623 21.50 14.07 -17.63
C TRP A 623 20.15 13.97 -18.30
N LEU A 624 19.24 14.86 -17.94
CA LEU A 624 17.86 14.91 -18.42
C LEU A 624 17.62 16.22 -19.18
N ASN A 625 17.04 16.12 -20.36
CA ASN A 625 16.70 17.26 -21.22
C ASN A 625 15.27 17.73 -20.96
N GLY A 626 15.12 18.84 -20.26
CA GLY A 626 13.82 19.43 -19.96
C GLY A 626 13.11 20.01 -21.21
N SER A 627 13.86 20.32 -22.26
CA SER A 627 13.28 20.77 -23.53
C SER A 627 12.82 19.66 -24.47
N ALA A 628 13.15 18.39 -24.15
CA ALA A 628 12.79 17.21 -24.95
C ALA A 628 11.66 16.38 -24.37
N ILE A 629 10.74 16.99 -23.64
CA ILE A 629 9.51 16.35 -23.16
C ILE A 629 8.52 16.28 -24.33
N PRO A 630 8.16 15.05 -24.80
CA PRO A 630 7.37 14.91 -26.02
C PRO A 630 5.86 15.13 -25.82
N GLU A 631 5.39 15.03 -24.57
CA GLU A 631 3.98 15.16 -24.26
C GLU A 631 3.56 16.62 -24.12
N PRO A 632 2.37 16.99 -24.63
CA PRO A 632 1.79 18.29 -24.34
C PRO A 632 1.14 18.33 -22.96
N ASP A 633 0.92 19.53 -22.44
CA ASP A 633 0.10 19.75 -21.25
C ASP A 633 -1.41 19.44 -21.55
N GLY A 634 -2.26 19.50 -20.52
CA GLY A 634 -3.71 19.28 -20.65
C GLY A 634 -4.44 20.25 -21.61
N ARG A 635 -3.75 21.30 -22.10
CA ARG A 635 -4.26 22.25 -23.09
C ARG A 635 -3.59 22.09 -24.47
N GLY A 636 -2.81 21.03 -24.66
CA GLY A 636 -2.12 20.74 -25.92
C GLY A 636 -0.86 21.57 -26.16
N ARG A 637 -0.35 22.30 -25.15
CA ARG A 637 0.87 23.13 -25.28
C ARG A 637 2.09 22.29 -24.97
N ARG A 638 3.20 22.57 -25.65
CA ARG A 638 4.50 21.95 -25.37
C ARG A 638 4.91 22.22 -23.91
N ILE A 639 5.32 21.14 -23.22
CA ILE A 639 5.93 21.22 -21.90
C ILE A 639 7.41 21.50 -22.09
N LEU A 640 7.91 22.51 -21.39
CA LEU A 640 9.33 22.86 -21.30
C LEU A 640 9.72 22.88 -19.83
N ASP A 641 10.89 22.37 -19.52
CA ASP A 641 11.47 22.33 -18.19
C ASP A 641 12.97 22.67 -18.24
N ASP A 642 13.60 22.77 -17.10
CA ASP A 642 15.04 22.91 -16.98
C ASP A 642 15.75 21.58 -17.27
N ASP A 643 17.02 21.67 -17.68
CA ASP A 643 17.87 20.50 -17.80
C ASP A 643 18.50 20.14 -16.45
N PHE A 644 18.55 18.87 -16.15
CA PHE A 644 19.07 18.36 -14.88
C PHE A 644 20.20 17.35 -15.08
N LEU A 645 21.21 17.43 -14.22
CA LEU A 645 22.23 16.40 -14.07
C LEU A 645 22.18 15.85 -12.65
N ILE A 646 21.86 14.55 -12.52
CA ILE A 646 21.89 13.86 -11.25
C ILE A 646 23.13 12.96 -11.21
N ILE A 647 23.96 13.13 -10.19
CA ILE A 647 25.19 12.33 -10.00
C ILE A 647 24.96 11.36 -8.85
N PHE A 648 25.06 10.08 -9.13
CA PHE A 648 24.96 8.99 -8.17
C PHE A 648 26.34 8.42 -7.88
N ASN A 649 26.74 8.39 -6.61
CA ASN A 649 27.99 7.75 -6.16
C ASN A 649 27.69 6.82 -4.98
N ALA A 650 27.65 5.52 -5.23
CA ALA A 650 27.54 4.47 -4.21
C ALA A 650 28.93 3.95 -3.77
N GLY A 651 30.02 4.55 -4.24
CA GLY A 651 31.38 4.24 -3.79
C GLY A 651 31.67 4.77 -2.39
N ALA A 652 32.64 4.18 -1.72
CA ALA A 652 33.11 4.61 -0.40
C ALA A 652 33.96 5.89 -0.46
N ASP A 653 34.63 6.12 -1.62
CA ASP A 653 35.58 7.17 -1.79
C ASP A 653 35.00 8.40 -2.48
N ASP A 654 35.71 9.51 -2.32
CA ASP A 654 35.47 10.75 -3.09
C ASP A 654 35.67 10.49 -4.59
N ALA A 655 34.75 11.01 -5.37
CA ALA A 655 34.88 11.03 -6.80
C ALA A 655 34.85 12.46 -7.35
N ALA A 656 35.76 12.76 -8.27
CA ALA A 656 35.68 13.97 -9.07
C ALA A 656 34.75 13.73 -10.26
N PHE A 657 33.79 14.58 -10.49
CA PHE A 657 32.91 14.55 -11.64
C PHE A 657 33.09 15.81 -12.49
N THR A 658 33.34 15.62 -13.78
CA THR A 658 33.48 16.72 -14.74
C THR A 658 32.10 17.09 -15.28
N LEU A 659 31.65 18.34 -15.04
CA LEU A 659 30.39 18.82 -15.56
C LEU A 659 30.46 18.99 -17.08
N PRO A 660 29.44 18.55 -17.84
CA PRO A 660 29.38 18.73 -19.26
C PRO A 660 29.25 20.23 -19.61
N THR A 661 29.72 20.61 -20.80
CA THR A 661 29.75 22.01 -21.27
C THR A 661 29.24 22.12 -22.71
N GLY A 662 29.08 23.34 -23.21
CA GLY A 662 28.61 23.56 -24.58
C GLY A 662 27.11 23.34 -24.73
N ALA A 663 26.72 22.44 -25.62
CA ALA A 663 25.30 22.13 -25.86
C ALA A 663 24.58 21.48 -24.64
N TRP A 664 25.33 21.02 -23.65
CA TRP A 664 24.84 20.37 -22.43
C TRP A 664 24.56 21.35 -21.28
N GLY A 665 24.91 22.61 -21.44
CA GLY A 665 24.76 23.63 -20.44
C GLY A 665 26.01 24.51 -20.27
N GLY A 666 25.79 25.79 -19.97
CA GLY A 666 26.84 26.79 -19.76
C GLY A 666 27.08 27.14 -18.32
N THR A 667 26.04 27.09 -17.49
CA THR A 667 26.07 27.47 -16.07
C THR A 667 25.19 26.53 -15.27
N TRP A 668 25.74 25.94 -14.23
CA TRP A 668 25.07 24.98 -13.38
C TRP A 668 24.87 25.53 -11.96
N SER A 669 23.70 25.32 -11.37
CA SER A 669 23.42 25.57 -9.96
C SER A 669 23.15 24.26 -9.23
N ILE A 670 23.52 24.18 -7.95
CA ILE A 670 23.21 23.03 -7.11
C ILE A 670 21.81 23.23 -6.53
N GLU A 671 20.90 22.34 -6.86
CA GLU A 671 19.53 22.34 -6.31
C GLU A 671 19.44 21.47 -5.05
N VAL A 672 20.09 20.32 -5.03
CA VAL A 672 20.07 19.36 -3.92
C VAL A 672 21.46 18.76 -3.70
N ALA A 673 21.82 18.62 -2.42
CA ALA A 673 22.99 17.87 -1.99
C ALA A 673 22.64 17.08 -0.71
N ASN A 674 23.03 15.81 -0.67
CA ASN A 674 22.61 14.90 0.40
C ASN A 674 23.56 14.87 1.61
N ASP A 675 24.29 15.93 1.88
CA ASP A 675 25.37 15.99 2.84
C ASP A 675 25.05 16.65 4.20
N GLY A 676 23.89 17.19 4.43
CA GLY A 676 23.49 17.89 5.68
C GLY A 676 24.64 18.60 6.40
N LYS A 677 24.76 19.90 6.33
CA LYS A 677 25.82 20.74 6.92
C LYS A 677 27.27 20.28 6.72
N ALA A 678 27.84 20.67 5.61
CA ALA A 678 29.29 20.81 5.38
C ALA A 678 30.16 19.56 5.49
N ALA A 679 29.75 18.43 4.94
CA ALA A 679 30.69 17.40 4.52
C ALA A 679 30.14 16.60 3.35
N TRP A 680 30.80 16.70 2.24
CA TRP A 680 30.45 16.11 0.96
C TRP A 680 30.93 14.68 0.86
N ASN A 681 30.01 13.72 0.89
CA ASN A 681 30.35 12.36 0.51
C ASN A 681 29.13 11.59 0.08
N ALA A 682 29.28 10.91 -1.03
CA ALA A 682 28.25 10.21 -1.78
C ALA A 682 27.16 11.16 -2.28
N VAL A 683 27.48 11.89 -3.30
CA VAL A 683 26.69 12.98 -3.83
C VAL A 683 25.63 12.44 -4.77
N LYS A 684 24.40 12.77 -4.44
CA LYS A 684 23.47 13.20 -5.44
C LYS A 684 23.62 14.70 -5.59
N LEU A 685 24.31 15.13 -6.62
CA LEU A 685 24.32 16.51 -7.04
C LEU A 685 23.25 16.63 -8.13
N LEU A 686 22.15 17.27 -7.83
CA LEU A 686 21.23 17.75 -8.83
C LEU A 686 21.71 19.13 -9.24
N VAL A 687 22.10 19.26 -10.49
CA VAL A 687 22.59 20.52 -11.05
C VAL A 687 21.65 20.92 -12.16
N ARG A 688 21.13 22.12 -12.05
CA ARG A 688 20.19 22.71 -12.99
C ARG A 688 20.92 23.71 -13.89
N GLU A 689 20.62 23.71 -15.16
CA GLU A 689 21.02 24.79 -16.03
C GLU A 689 20.19 26.03 -15.73
N VAL A 690 20.86 27.14 -15.44
CA VAL A 690 20.19 28.44 -15.22
C VAL A 690 20.27 29.23 -16.51
N GLY A 691 19.17 29.31 -17.22
CA GLY A 691 19.01 30.21 -18.35
C GLY A 691 19.05 31.66 -17.91
N GLY A 692 20.14 32.37 -18.19
CA GLY A 692 20.29 33.82 -18.04
C GLY A 692 20.94 34.28 -16.74
N GLY A 693 22.26 34.48 -16.77
CA GLY A 693 22.86 35.63 -16.08
C GLY A 693 23.39 35.45 -14.70
N ILE A 694 23.61 34.25 -14.14
CA ILE A 694 24.42 34.12 -12.93
C ILE A 694 25.88 33.89 -13.34
N SER A 695 26.80 34.77 -12.92
CA SER A 695 28.22 34.62 -13.23
C SER A 695 28.83 33.45 -12.46
N GLU A 696 29.88 32.85 -13.04
CA GLU A 696 30.69 31.80 -12.38
C GLU A 696 31.17 32.21 -10.99
N ALA A 697 31.50 33.48 -10.81
CA ALA A 697 31.90 34.04 -9.52
C ALA A 697 30.77 34.00 -8.48
N GLU A 698 29.54 34.14 -8.89
CA GLU A 698 28.36 34.06 -8.03
C GLU A 698 28.00 32.61 -7.67
N VAL A 699 28.13 31.67 -8.61
CA VAL A 699 28.02 30.22 -8.35
C VAL A 699 29.10 29.81 -7.35
N VAL A 700 30.34 30.18 -7.58
CA VAL A 700 31.47 29.91 -6.66
C VAL A 700 31.25 30.55 -5.29
N ALA A 701 30.68 31.76 -5.23
CA ALA A 701 30.38 32.44 -3.97
C ALA A 701 29.26 31.74 -3.21
N ARG A 702 28.19 31.28 -3.89
CA ARG A 702 27.10 30.52 -3.29
C ARG A 702 27.54 29.13 -2.83
N LEU A 703 28.43 28.47 -3.59
CA LEU A 703 29.06 27.23 -3.20
C LEU A 703 29.94 27.39 -1.96
N LYS A 704 30.78 28.44 -1.92
CA LYS A 704 31.62 28.78 -0.75
C LYS A 704 30.79 29.14 0.47
N ALA A 705 29.72 29.91 0.30
CA ALA A 705 28.81 30.28 1.39
C ALA A 705 28.10 29.07 2.01
N ARG A 706 28.01 27.96 1.28
CA ARG A 706 27.47 26.66 1.74
C ARG A 706 28.56 25.67 2.18
N GLY A 707 29.82 26.15 2.38
CA GLY A 707 30.93 25.33 2.83
C GLY A 707 31.59 24.46 1.76
N ILE A 708 31.29 24.70 0.48
CA ILE A 708 31.79 23.94 -0.65
C ILE A 708 33.15 24.49 -1.11
N THR A 709 34.19 23.64 -1.10
CA THR A 709 35.50 24.02 -1.63
C THR A 709 35.50 23.82 -3.15
N VAL A 710 35.47 24.92 -3.88
CA VAL A 710 35.65 24.92 -5.33
C VAL A 710 37.14 25.05 -5.61
N ALA A 711 37.76 24.08 -6.29
CA ALA A 711 39.14 24.17 -6.72
C ALA A 711 39.28 25.34 -7.71
N SER A 712 40.17 26.28 -7.40
CA SER A 712 40.47 27.41 -8.28
C SER A 712 41.01 26.92 -9.63
N ARG A 713 40.57 27.53 -10.72
CA ARG A 713 41.04 27.26 -12.08
C ARG A 713 42.54 27.23 -12.17
N THR A 714 43.07 26.12 -12.63
CA THR A 714 44.22 26.10 -13.52
C THR A 714 43.81 25.42 -14.81
N SER A 715 43.67 26.22 -15.85
CA SER A 715 43.50 25.92 -17.27
C SER A 715 42.49 24.79 -17.65
N ALA A 716 41.36 25.19 -18.24
CA ALA A 716 40.61 24.48 -19.27
C ALA A 716 39.80 23.22 -18.88
N LYS A 717 39.55 22.90 -17.61
CA LYS A 717 38.63 21.82 -17.23
C LYS A 717 37.76 22.24 -16.01
N ASN A 718 36.45 22.32 -16.20
CA ASN A 718 35.51 22.47 -15.08
C ASN A 718 35.47 21.14 -14.31
N THR A 719 36.28 21.01 -13.26
CA THR A 719 36.29 19.81 -12.42
C THR A 719 35.79 20.13 -11.04
N LEU A 720 34.71 19.48 -10.65
CA LEU A 720 34.15 19.52 -9.29
C LEU A 720 34.82 18.40 -8.50
N LYS A 721 35.58 18.71 -7.44
CA LYS A 721 36.08 17.70 -6.50
C LYS A 721 35.08 17.52 -5.39
N VAL A 722 34.58 16.32 -5.28
CA VAL A 722 33.69 15.86 -4.22
C VAL A 722 34.54 15.09 -3.21
N ARG A 723 34.72 15.61 -2.01
CA ARG A 723 35.54 14.98 -0.96
C ARG A 723 34.72 14.52 0.22
N PRO A 724 34.98 13.34 0.81
CA PRO A 724 34.64 13.04 2.19
C PRO A 724 35.54 13.81 3.18
N LYS A 725 35.02 14.26 4.29
CA LYS A 725 35.81 14.52 5.47
C LYS A 725 35.63 13.37 6.44
N LEU A 726 36.69 12.56 6.52
CA LEU A 726 37.00 11.82 7.72
C LEU A 726 37.82 12.77 8.58
N ASP A 727 37.23 13.30 9.63
CA ASP A 727 37.82 13.71 10.91
C ASP A 727 36.72 13.65 11.96
#